data_3e01e3cf6ffdded44b07f80dd91ffd0f
#
_entry.id   3e01e3cf6ffdded44b07f80dd91ffd0f
#
_cell.length_a   1.000
_cell.length_b   1.000
_cell.length_c   1.000
_cell.angle_alpha   90.00
_cell.angle_beta   90.00
_cell.angle_gamma   90.00
#
_symmetry.space_group_name_H-M   'P 1'
#
loop_
_entity.id
_entity.type
_entity.pdbx_description
1 polymer ?
#
loop_
_entity_poly.entity_id
_entity_poly.type
_entity_poly.pdbx_seq_one_letter_code
_entity_poly.pdbx_strand_id
1 'polypeptide(L)'
;MFGVMGLNSRGVVSAAIFTLAFAGQGAFAQSWYATDVRQGGHDPSMYRDENGYILMSTNNNLAMWTSTDMVKWSSKGQIFRDSPQWLKNAVGGRTDGIWAPDLFHFNNQYGVFYCGSVFGQRTSAIGVTTNANLNFSDPAKGWTDQGEVTRTTNSNNYNAIDADVVVTPDGQYWMTYGSWNAGGIRLIKLDPKTGKQASDDKTNYMIATRGGTGIEGPSLIEHGGQYFLFTAWDVCCKQGNEIEQTTYKTAMGRADKVNGTYKDRSGKELNKGGGTILMQRYSRYVGPGGGEAFKDLNRIRFVHHYYDLTGDKYNHIHIRDLVFTDDNWPEMGQPFLGRYLSAEAEHGIMTRGATDDLTFNYTKEASNGEYVGYINTKGSKIRLPMNIMQAGDYIMRYRYANGGDADATHKVTVNGKAQTVKLPKTGSWGSFPEKSVTMVPAKLKRGGNFIEVEPDQNFAELDRIDFLRVIRDTIPGNGFDNGIKVRLTNDDKLAVKSGGYAIFENVVTDSIKSTEVKVELQQCSGGTLSIREGSASGTELSKCTVPSSCANGAWTEVNCSATKKLSGVKDFYLTGSGMSGEVLVGNIRFGKIAEPPVSSSSVVPPASSSSAAPEESSSSIAEVSSSSEISTALAQAKSLKTGYKLTANALGYTLHFDRPGNYEIIVMNPLGQLMARKTVRMESEVSLQGLPKGKYIFKVMNR
;
A
#
# COMPACT_ATOMS: atom_id res chain seq x y z
N MET A 1 1.98 52.88 20.09
CA MET A 1 1.68 52.09 18.89
C MET A 1 1.62 50.63 19.30
N PHE A 2 0.44 50.10 19.49
CA PHE A 2 0.23 48.71 19.87
C PHE A 2 0.09 47.88 18.59
N GLY A 3 1.00 46.92 18.39
CA GLY A 3 0.87 45.92 17.35
C GLY A 3 0.11 44.69 17.86
N VAL A 4 -1.05 44.42 17.30
CA VAL A 4 -1.85 43.22 17.57
C VAL A 4 -1.23 42.06 16.83
N MET A 5 -0.70 41.07 17.56
CA MET A 5 -0.34 39.76 16.97
C MET A 5 -1.60 38.95 16.72
N GLY A 6 -1.89 38.68 15.45
CA GLY A 6 -2.96 37.78 15.05
C GLY A 6 -2.57 36.34 15.34
N LEU A 7 -3.31 35.69 16.21
CA LEU A 7 -3.21 34.24 16.46
C LEU A 7 -3.72 33.45 15.26
N ASN A 8 -2.82 32.71 14.65
CA ASN A 8 -3.12 31.84 13.52
C ASN A 8 -4.00 30.66 13.98
N SER A 9 -5.27 30.66 13.59
CA SER A 9 -6.28 29.63 13.91
C SER A 9 -5.94 28.19 13.44
N ARG A 10 -4.88 28.02 12.69
CA ARG A 10 -4.43 26.71 12.17
C ARG A 10 -3.73 25.81 13.21
N GLY A 11 -3.10 26.38 14.24
CA GLY A 11 -2.41 25.60 15.26
C GLY A 11 -3.33 24.89 16.27
N VAL A 12 -4.52 25.46 16.51
CA VAL A 12 -5.48 24.92 17.48
C VAL A 12 -6.23 23.69 16.93
N VAL A 13 -6.43 23.62 15.59
CA VAL A 13 -7.13 22.50 14.95
C VAL A 13 -6.28 21.22 14.94
N SER A 14 -4.95 21.34 14.81
CA SER A 14 -4.06 20.18 14.87
C SER A 14 -4.03 19.54 16.27
N ALA A 15 -4.06 20.35 17.33
CA ALA A 15 -4.08 19.85 18.71
C ALA A 15 -5.39 19.10 19.06
N ALA A 16 -6.54 19.55 18.51
CA ALA A 16 -7.83 18.93 18.74
C ALA A 16 -7.97 17.54 18.04
N ILE A 17 -7.37 17.38 16.86
CA ILE A 17 -7.34 16.09 16.13
C ILE A 17 -6.47 15.08 16.90
N PHE A 18 -5.35 15.52 17.47
CA PHE A 18 -4.46 14.69 18.29
C PHE A 18 -5.17 14.07 19.50
N THR A 19 -6.00 14.86 20.17
CA THR A 19 -6.71 14.41 21.39
C THR A 19 -7.80 13.37 21.08
N LEU A 20 -8.41 13.42 19.89
CA LEU A 20 -9.46 12.48 19.48
C LEU A 20 -8.89 11.13 19.02
N ALA A 21 -7.75 11.13 18.31
CA ALA A 21 -7.11 9.91 17.83
C ALA A 21 -6.60 9.00 18.97
N PHE A 22 -6.22 9.59 20.11
CA PHE A 22 -5.69 8.84 21.26
C PHE A 22 -6.76 8.19 22.16
N ALA A 23 -8.01 8.60 22.08
CA ALA A 23 -9.07 8.01 22.90
C ALA A 23 -9.49 6.58 22.49
N GLY A 24 -9.03 6.13 21.32
CA GLY A 24 -9.42 4.87 20.69
C GLY A 24 -8.39 3.73 20.72
N GLN A 25 -7.27 3.84 21.44
CA GLN A 25 -6.20 2.82 21.41
C GLN A 25 -6.62 1.39 21.82
N GLY A 26 -7.78 1.20 22.41
CA GLY A 26 -8.32 -0.12 22.72
C GLY A 26 -8.88 -0.91 21.53
N ALA A 27 -8.98 -0.30 20.35
CA ALA A 27 -9.55 -0.92 19.14
C ALA A 27 -8.52 -1.25 18.05
N PHE A 28 -7.23 -0.98 18.28
CA PHE A 28 -6.15 -1.17 17.29
C PHE A 28 -5.53 -2.56 17.33
N ALA A 29 -6.19 -3.57 17.88
CA ALA A 29 -5.73 -4.96 17.79
C ALA A 29 -5.89 -5.49 16.35
N GLN A 30 -5.29 -4.79 15.39
CA GLN A 30 -5.03 -5.32 14.07
C GLN A 30 -3.72 -6.11 14.16
N SER A 31 -3.72 -7.33 13.63
CA SER A 31 -2.50 -8.15 13.57
C SER A 31 -1.33 -7.32 13.04
N TRP A 32 -0.27 -7.19 13.83
CA TRP A 32 0.96 -6.53 13.42
C TRP A 32 1.75 -7.36 12.40
N TYR A 33 1.45 -8.66 12.34
CA TYR A 33 2.18 -9.56 11.47
C TYR A 33 1.75 -9.34 10.04
N ALA A 34 2.73 -9.06 9.18
CA ALA A 34 2.54 -9.13 7.75
C ALA A 34 2.05 -10.54 7.40
N THR A 35 1.15 -10.63 6.45
CA THR A 35 0.78 -11.91 5.89
C THR A 35 2.02 -12.45 5.18
N ASP A 36 2.43 -13.67 5.50
CA ASP A 36 3.53 -14.34 4.80
C ASP A 36 3.06 -14.63 3.35
N VAL A 37 3.29 -13.67 2.47
CA VAL A 37 2.95 -13.76 1.06
C VAL A 37 4.10 -14.45 0.36
N ARG A 38 4.19 -15.77 0.49
CA ARG A 38 5.20 -16.60 -0.20
C ARG A 38 4.60 -17.28 -1.41
N GLN A 39 4.58 -16.56 -2.52
CA GLN A 39 4.30 -17.17 -3.82
C GLN A 39 5.63 -17.51 -4.50
N GLY A 40 5.87 -18.78 -4.76
CA GLY A 40 6.99 -19.24 -5.57
C GLY A 40 6.82 -18.88 -7.04
N GLY A 41 7.90 -18.61 -7.74
CA GLY A 41 7.93 -18.32 -9.17
C GLY A 41 9.25 -17.70 -9.61
N HIS A 42 9.61 -17.88 -10.87
CA HIS A 42 10.79 -17.32 -11.52
C HIS A 42 10.37 -16.61 -12.79
N ASP A 43 10.99 -15.47 -13.12
CA ASP A 43 10.63 -14.61 -14.27
C ASP A 43 9.10 -14.40 -14.34
N PRO A 44 8.50 -13.75 -13.31
CA PRO A 44 7.07 -13.58 -13.25
C PRO A 44 6.58 -12.56 -14.27
N SER A 45 5.45 -12.86 -14.91
CA SER A 45 4.63 -11.91 -15.64
C SER A 45 3.28 -11.77 -14.97
N MET A 46 2.75 -10.56 -14.90
CA MET A 46 1.54 -10.27 -14.16
C MET A 46 0.56 -9.39 -14.93
N TYR A 47 -0.64 -9.87 -15.08
CA TYR A 47 -1.74 -9.14 -15.70
C TYR A 47 -2.89 -8.94 -14.70
N ARG A 48 -3.51 -7.76 -14.75
CA ARG A 48 -4.71 -7.45 -13.99
C ARG A 48 -5.90 -7.28 -14.93
N ASP A 49 -6.95 -8.05 -14.70
CA ASP A 49 -8.26 -7.83 -15.31
C ASP A 49 -9.27 -7.29 -14.28
N GLU A 50 -10.54 -7.20 -14.65
CA GLU A 50 -11.59 -6.73 -13.74
C GLU A 50 -11.88 -7.71 -12.59
N ASN A 51 -11.51 -8.99 -12.71
CA ASN A 51 -11.77 -10.03 -11.72
C ASN A 51 -10.60 -10.28 -10.76
N GLY A 52 -9.45 -9.65 -11.02
CA GLY A 52 -8.27 -9.77 -10.17
C GLY A 52 -6.97 -9.88 -10.93
N TYR A 53 -6.09 -10.71 -10.44
CA TYR A 53 -4.71 -10.85 -10.90
C TYR A 53 -4.46 -12.23 -11.47
N ILE A 54 -3.74 -12.27 -12.57
CA ILE A 54 -3.22 -13.47 -13.20
C ILE A 54 -1.70 -13.36 -13.16
N LEU A 55 -1.05 -14.36 -12.60
CA LEU A 55 0.39 -14.48 -12.52
C LEU A 55 0.84 -15.67 -13.36
N MET A 56 1.82 -15.47 -14.22
CA MET A 56 2.54 -16.54 -14.90
C MET A 56 4.02 -16.52 -14.54
N SER A 57 4.68 -17.63 -14.62
CA SER A 57 6.13 -17.67 -14.39
C SER A 57 6.78 -18.82 -15.16
N THR A 58 8.10 -18.72 -15.29
CA THR A 58 8.95 -19.79 -15.76
C THR A 58 8.68 -21.06 -14.95
N ASN A 59 8.30 -22.08 -15.65
CA ASN A 59 8.22 -23.48 -15.22
C ASN A 59 8.14 -24.30 -16.52
N ASN A 60 8.38 -25.58 -16.48
CA ASN A 60 8.50 -26.44 -17.65
C ASN A 60 7.49 -26.17 -18.79
N ASN A 61 6.27 -25.74 -18.48
CA ASN A 61 5.19 -25.45 -19.44
C ASN A 61 4.40 -24.18 -19.06
N LEU A 62 5.03 -23.20 -18.41
CA LEU A 62 4.50 -21.94 -17.88
C LEU A 62 3.36 -22.16 -16.88
N ALA A 63 3.66 -21.97 -15.63
CA ALA A 63 2.68 -22.05 -14.55
C ALA A 63 1.79 -20.82 -14.50
N MET A 64 0.52 -21.02 -14.13
CA MET A 64 -0.49 -19.96 -13.97
C MET A 64 -1.10 -20.00 -12.56
N TRP A 65 -1.23 -18.82 -11.96
CA TRP A 65 -1.97 -18.60 -10.70
C TRP A 65 -2.93 -17.43 -10.86
N THR A 66 -3.97 -17.40 -10.01
CA THR A 66 -4.88 -16.26 -9.90
C THR A 66 -5.04 -15.83 -8.46
N SER A 67 -5.29 -14.53 -8.26
CA SER A 67 -5.59 -13.94 -6.96
C SER A 67 -6.57 -12.77 -7.10
N THR A 68 -7.40 -12.54 -6.08
CA THR A 68 -8.22 -11.33 -5.97
C THR A 68 -7.63 -10.28 -5.03
N ASP A 69 -6.57 -10.64 -4.29
CA ASP A 69 -5.99 -9.82 -3.22
C ASP A 69 -4.46 -9.76 -3.22
N MET A 70 -3.78 -10.44 -4.17
CA MET A 70 -2.32 -10.60 -4.25
C MET A 70 -1.69 -11.27 -3.02
N VAL A 71 -2.48 -11.78 -2.09
CA VAL A 71 -2.05 -12.48 -0.87
C VAL A 71 -2.24 -13.97 -1.03
N LYS A 72 -3.46 -14.35 -1.41
CA LYS A 72 -3.84 -15.75 -1.58
C LYS A 72 -3.84 -16.09 -3.06
N TRP A 73 -2.94 -16.96 -3.45
CA TRP A 73 -2.78 -17.42 -4.81
C TRP A 73 -3.36 -18.81 -5.00
N SER A 74 -4.15 -18.98 -6.05
CA SER A 74 -4.72 -20.26 -6.47
C SER A 74 -3.99 -20.74 -7.69
N SER A 75 -3.25 -21.84 -7.57
CA SER A 75 -2.63 -22.51 -8.72
C SER A 75 -3.71 -23.00 -9.69
N LYS A 76 -3.52 -22.75 -10.97
CA LYS A 76 -4.39 -23.19 -12.05
C LYS A 76 -3.77 -24.33 -12.88
N GLY A 77 -2.46 -24.53 -12.77
CA GLY A 77 -1.70 -25.47 -13.55
C GLY A 77 -0.82 -24.79 -14.59
N GLN A 78 -0.66 -25.41 -15.73
CA GLN A 78 0.23 -24.98 -16.80
C GLN A 78 -0.55 -24.69 -18.08
N ILE A 79 -0.10 -23.67 -18.88
CA ILE A 79 -0.78 -23.28 -20.11
C ILE A 79 -0.39 -24.13 -21.32
N PHE A 80 0.75 -24.83 -21.27
CA PHE A 80 1.16 -25.78 -22.27
C PHE A 80 1.10 -27.21 -21.71
N ARG A 81 0.63 -28.16 -22.51
CA ARG A 81 0.72 -29.58 -22.18
C ARG A 81 2.06 -30.21 -22.54
N ASP A 82 2.71 -29.65 -23.58
CA ASP A 82 4.06 -29.98 -24.05
C ASP A 82 4.60 -28.78 -24.83
N SER A 83 5.93 -28.70 -24.94
CA SER A 83 6.59 -27.68 -25.74
C SER A 83 6.22 -27.83 -27.22
N PRO A 84 5.85 -26.74 -27.94
CA PRO A 84 5.51 -26.80 -29.35
C PRO A 84 6.62 -27.43 -30.20
N GLN A 85 6.26 -28.27 -31.17
CA GLN A 85 7.24 -28.99 -31.99
C GLN A 85 8.12 -28.04 -32.82
N TRP A 86 7.56 -26.92 -33.31
CA TRP A 86 8.34 -25.91 -34.04
C TRP A 86 9.42 -25.31 -33.13
N LEU A 87 9.12 -25.08 -31.84
CA LEU A 87 10.08 -24.54 -30.87
C LEU A 87 11.21 -25.53 -30.63
N LYS A 88 10.91 -26.81 -30.42
CA LYS A 88 11.89 -27.88 -30.29
C LYS A 88 12.83 -27.91 -31.52
N ASN A 89 12.24 -27.80 -32.71
CA ASN A 89 13.02 -27.77 -33.95
C ASN A 89 13.91 -26.53 -34.08
N ALA A 90 13.40 -25.35 -33.67
CA ALA A 90 14.12 -24.07 -33.71
C ALA A 90 15.36 -24.07 -32.81
N VAL A 91 15.32 -24.79 -31.68
CA VAL A 91 16.42 -24.88 -30.71
C VAL A 91 17.27 -26.14 -30.81
N GLY A 92 17.23 -26.83 -31.93
CA GLY A 92 18.10 -27.98 -32.21
C GLY A 92 17.55 -29.32 -31.67
N GLY A 93 16.25 -29.44 -31.50
CA GLY A 93 15.56 -30.68 -31.14
C GLY A 93 15.34 -30.90 -29.63
N ARG A 94 15.92 -30.07 -28.79
CA ARG A 94 15.79 -30.13 -27.32
C ARG A 94 15.59 -28.74 -26.75
N THR A 95 14.68 -28.58 -25.79
CA THR A 95 14.58 -27.41 -24.94
C THR A 95 14.70 -27.84 -23.48
N ASP A 96 15.16 -26.94 -22.63
CA ASP A 96 15.15 -27.12 -21.18
C ASP A 96 13.81 -26.66 -20.55
N GLY A 97 12.76 -26.50 -21.38
CA GLY A 97 11.43 -26.05 -21.01
C GLY A 97 11.00 -24.79 -21.77
N ILE A 98 9.88 -24.23 -21.35
CA ILE A 98 9.36 -22.93 -21.81
C ILE A 98 9.59 -21.91 -20.70
N TRP A 99 10.23 -20.78 -21.04
CA TRP A 99 10.68 -19.78 -20.07
C TRP A 99 10.05 -18.43 -20.32
N ALA A 100 10.22 -17.54 -19.29
CA ALA A 100 9.96 -16.11 -19.29
C ALA A 100 8.69 -15.74 -20.08
N PRO A 101 7.52 -16.02 -19.51
CA PRO A 101 6.25 -15.60 -20.11
C PRO A 101 6.09 -14.09 -20.02
N ASP A 102 5.42 -13.51 -21.02
CA ASP A 102 4.82 -12.18 -20.92
C ASP A 102 3.35 -12.29 -21.30
N LEU A 103 2.47 -12.07 -20.29
CA LEU A 103 1.02 -12.12 -20.44
C LEU A 103 0.47 -10.73 -20.67
N PHE A 104 -0.16 -10.53 -21.81
CA PHE A 104 -0.78 -9.25 -22.16
C PHE A 104 -2.14 -9.45 -22.84
N HIS A 105 -2.86 -8.39 -23.08
CA HIS A 105 -4.15 -8.40 -23.75
C HIS A 105 -4.09 -7.56 -25.01
N PHE A 106 -4.40 -8.16 -26.16
CA PHE A 106 -4.45 -7.47 -27.44
C PHE A 106 -5.54 -8.05 -28.33
N ASN A 107 -6.09 -7.25 -29.21
CA ASN A 107 -7.09 -7.65 -30.20
C ASN A 107 -8.23 -8.47 -29.58
N ASN A 108 -8.71 -8.06 -28.39
CA ASN A 108 -9.75 -8.73 -27.59
C ASN A 108 -9.43 -10.18 -27.19
N GLN A 109 -8.15 -10.54 -27.09
CA GLN A 109 -7.69 -11.83 -26.61
C GLN A 109 -6.54 -11.65 -25.64
N TYR A 110 -6.33 -12.68 -24.82
CA TYR A 110 -5.09 -12.83 -24.06
C TYR A 110 -4.00 -13.36 -24.98
N GLY A 111 -2.79 -12.83 -24.86
CA GLY A 111 -1.59 -13.29 -25.52
C GLY A 111 -0.52 -13.62 -24.50
N VAL A 112 0.26 -14.66 -24.79
CA VAL A 112 1.48 -14.97 -24.02
C VAL A 112 2.63 -15.08 -24.99
N PHE A 113 3.61 -14.17 -24.86
CA PHE A 113 4.93 -14.41 -25.42
C PHE A 113 5.66 -15.38 -24.52
N TYR A 114 6.43 -16.26 -25.12
CA TYR A 114 7.18 -17.30 -24.42
C TYR A 114 8.45 -17.61 -25.20
N CYS A 115 9.45 -18.16 -24.54
CA CYS A 115 10.66 -18.55 -25.23
C CYS A 115 11.08 -19.98 -24.88
N GLY A 116 11.90 -20.53 -25.75
CA GLY A 116 12.61 -21.79 -25.52
C GLY A 116 14.08 -21.66 -25.89
N SER A 117 14.90 -22.33 -25.12
CA SER A 117 16.33 -22.33 -25.27
C SER A 117 16.94 -23.58 -24.65
N VAL A 118 18.25 -23.70 -24.72
CA VAL A 118 19.08 -24.57 -23.89
C VAL A 118 19.97 -23.67 -23.06
N PHE A 119 20.02 -23.87 -21.76
CA PHE A 119 20.78 -23.01 -20.84
C PHE A 119 22.22 -22.84 -21.29
N GLY A 120 22.69 -21.59 -21.33
CA GLY A 120 24.04 -21.23 -21.81
C GLY A 120 24.21 -21.19 -23.32
N GLN A 121 23.14 -21.40 -24.12
CA GLN A 121 23.16 -21.31 -25.58
C GLN A 121 22.49 -20.03 -26.07
N ARG A 122 22.72 -19.65 -27.32
CA ARG A 122 22.04 -18.57 -28.05
C ARG A 122 21.13 -19.10 -29.17
N THR A 123 21.04 -20.41 -29.31
CA THR A 123 20.06 -21.05 -30.18
C THR A 123 18.76 -21.08 -29.45
N SER A 124 17.97 -20.02 -29.64
CA SER A 124 16.75 -19.72 -28.89
C SER A 124 15.68 -19.17 -29.80
N ALA A 125 14.43 -19.29 -29.41
CA ALA A 125 13.30 -18.72 -30.16
C ALA A 125 12.21 -18.22 -29.22
N ILE A 126 11.58 -17.10 -29.61
CA ILE A 126 10.38 -16.52 -28.99
C ILE A 126 9.19 -16.88 -29.86
N GLY A 127 8.15 -17.38 -29.24
CA GLY A 127 6.83 -17.62 -29.84
C GLY A 127 5.74 -16.79 -29.16
N VAL A 128 4.56 -16.79 -29.76
CA VAL A 128 3.35 -16.22 -29.17
C VAL A 128 2.18 -17.18 -29.28
N THR A 129 1.42 -17.32 -28.20
CA THR A 129 0.14 -18.06 -28.17
C THR A 129 -0.99 -17.15 -27.74
N THR A 130 -2.20 -17.40 -28.24
CA THR A 130 -3.36 -16.55 -27.98
C THR A 130 -4.56 -17.36 -27.49
N ASN A 131 -5.40 -16.72 -26.67
CA ASN A 131 -6.61 -17.31 -26.13
C ASN A 131 -7.71 -16.25 -26.01
N ALA A 132 -8.88 -16.47 -26.59
CA ALA A 132 -9.99 -15.52 -26.48
C ALA A 132 -10.56 -15.45 -25.05
N ASN A 133 -10.54 -16.58 -24.32
CA ASN A 133 -11.10 -16.67 -22.97
C ASN A 133 -10.26 -17.64 -22.13
N LEU A 134 -9.71 -17.16 -21.02
CA LEU A 134 -8.96 -18.03 -20.10
C LEU A 134 -9.91 -19.03 -19.41
N ASN A 135 -9.50 -20.29 -19.40
CA ASN A 135 -10.20 -21.34 -18.64
C ASN A 135 -9.39 -21.70 -17.39
N PHE A 136 -9.83 -21.23 -16.23
CA PHE A 136 -9.14 -21.49 -14.98
C PHE A 136 -9.33 -22.89 -14.40
N SER A 137 -10.22 -23.71 -14.99
CA SER A 137 -10.37 -25.13 -14.64
C SER A 137 -9.49 -26.05 -15.48
N ASP A 138 -9.12 -25.63 -16.68
CA ASP A 138 -8.13 -26.27 -17.57
C ASP A 138 -7.32 -25.16 -18.28
N PRO A 139 -6.27 -24.64 -17.64
CA PRO A 139 -5.54 -23.48 -18.14
C PRO A 139 -4.84 -23.74 -19.49
N ALA A 140 -4.63 -25.00 -19.89
CA ALA A 140 -4.08 -25.36 -21.21
C ALA A 140 -5.12 -25.34 -22.33
N LYS A 141 -6.41 -25.12 -22.01
CA LYS A 141 -7.48 -25.13 -22.99
C LYS A 141 -7.64 -23.77 -23.68
N GLY A 142 -7.86 -23.82 -24.98
CA GLY A 142 -8.22 -22.64 -25.78
C GLY A 142 -7.06 -21.84 -26.34
N TRP A 143 -5.83 -22.20 -26.00
CA TRP A 143 -4.65 -21.58 -26.57
C TRP A 143 -4.43 -22.01 -28.02
N THR A 144 -4.16 -21.05 -28.87
CA THR A 144 -3.76 -21.25 -30.26
C THR A 144 -2.33 -20.74 -30.41
N ASP A 145 -1.40 -21.66 -30.59
CA ASP A 145 -0.01 -21.31 -30.84
C ASP A 145 0.12 -20.66 -32.23
N GLN A 146 0.54 -19.41 -32.24
CA GLN A 146 0.79 -18.62 -33.45
C GLN A 146 2.19 -18.85 -34.04
N GLY A 147 3.02 -19.66 -33.34
CA GLY A 147 4.38 -19.98 -33.75
C GLY A 147 5.38 -18.84 -33.54
N GLU A 148 6.48 -18.92 -34.22
CA GLU A 148 7.66 -18.07 -34.05
C GLU A 148 7.43 -16.60 -34.31
N VAL A 149 7.98 -15.76 -33.42
CA VAL A 149 8.11 -14.30 -33.57
C VAL A 149 9.50 -13.92 -34.02
N THR A 150 10.53 -14.43 -33.35
CA THR A 150 11.94 -14.22 -33.66
C THR A 150 12.79 -15.36 -33.12
N ARG A 151 13.96 -15.56 -33.70
CA ARG A 151 14.92 -16.56 -33.23
C ARG A 151 16.38 -16.07 -33.33
N THR A 152 17.24 -16.74 -32.63
CA THR A 152 18.70 -16.60 -32.71
C THR A 152 19.38 -17.95 -32.83
N THR A 153 20.61 -17.91 -33.26
CA THR A 153 21.54 -19.04 -33.28
C THR A 153 22.83 -18.64 -32.57
N ASN A 154 23.75 -19.57 -32.38
CA ASN A 154 25.05 -19.29 -31.76
C ASN A 154 25.92 -18.30 -32.58
N SER A 155 25.57 -17.99 -33.84
CA SER A 155 26.21 -16.95 -34.64
C SER A 155 25.76 -15.53 -34.33
N ASN A 156 24.61 -15.35 -33.68
CA ASN A 156 24.10 -14.03 -33.25
C ASN A 156 24.89 -13.55 -32.03
N ASN A 157 24.98 -12.21 -31.85
CA ASN A 157 25.61 -11.60 -30.68
C ASN A 157 24.58 -11.17 -29.61
N TYR A 158 23.33 -11.59 -29.73
CA TYR A 158 22.24 -11.41 -28.77
C TYR A 158 21.43 -12.71 -28.69
N ASN A 159 20.49 -12.80 -27.75
CA ASN A 159 19.70 -13.99 -27.47
C ASN A 159 18.21 -13.72 -27.58
N ALA A 160 17.44 -14.58 -28.25
CA ALA A 160 15.98 -14.44 -28.40
C ALA A 160 15.24 -15.13 -27.25
N ILE A 161 15.33 -14.55 -26.06
CA ILE A 161 14.57 -14.93 -24.85
C ILE A 161 14.10 -13.68 -24.13
N ASP A 162 13.27 -13.83 -23.10
CA ASP A 162 12.81 -12.79 -22.18
C ASP A 162 12.06 -11.68 -22.91
N ALA A 163 10.95 -12.04 -23.55
CA ALA A 163 10.08 -11.07 -24.21
C ALA A 163 9.21 -10.28 -23.20
N ASP A 164 9.03 -9.00 -23.48
CA ASP A 164 8.08 -8.12 -22.76
C ASP A 164 7.46 -7.12 -23.74
N VAL A 165 6.15 -6.91 -23.69
CA VAL A 165 5.40 -6.11 -24.65
C VAL A 165 4.85 -4.85 -24.02
N VAL A 166 5.10 -3.72 -24.67
CA VAL A 166 4.50 -2.42 -24.35
C VAL A 166 3.58 -1.94 -25.45
N VAL A 167 2.44 -1.35 -25.07
CA VAL A 167 1.55 -0.65 -25.96
C VAL A 167 1.71 0.86 -25.74
N THR A 168 2.09 1.56 -26.82
CA THR A 168 2.26 3.01 -26.76
C THR A 168 0.89 3.74 -26.70
N PRO A 169 0.81 4.99 -26.25
CA PRO A 169 -0.44 5.75 -26.18
C PRO A 169 -1.15 5.90 -27.54
N ASP A 170 -0.41 5.85 -28.65
CA ASP A 170 -0.95 5.88 -30.02
C ASP A 170 -1.31 4.47 -30.56
N GLY A 171 -1.28 3.44 -29.69
CA GLY A 171 -1.75 2.09 -30.00
C GLY A 171 -0.77 1.22 -30.79
N GLN A 172 0.53 1.59 -30.86
CA GLN A 172 1.54 0.73 -31.44
C GLN A 172 2.03 -0.31 -30.42
N TYR A 173 2.36 -1.51 -30.92
CA TYR A 173 2.87 -2.61 -30.09
C TYR A 173 4.35 -2.80 -30.34
N TRP A 174 5.12 -2.89 -29.26
CA TRP A 174 6.56 -3.09 -29.28
C TRP A 174 6.96 -4.17 -28.30
N MET A 175 7.93 -5.02 -28.69
CA MET A 175 8.46 -6.08 -27.87
C MET A 175 9.94 -5.84 -27.60
N THR A 176 10.31 -5.78 -26.32
CA THR A 176 11.72 -5.91 -25.90
C THR A 176 12.05 -7.36 -25.65
N TYR A 177 13.32 -7.73 -25.85
CA TYR A 177 13.82 -9.07 -25.55
C TYR A 177 15.34 -9.07 -25.51
N GLY A 178 15.93 -10.10 -24.93
CA GLY A 178 17.37 -10.29 -25.00
C GLY A 178 17.99 -10.71 -23.68
N SER A 179 19.08 -11.45 -23.77
CA SER A 179 19.83 -11.97 -22.64
C SER A 179 21.30 -12.05 -22.97
N TRP A 180 22.13 -11.61 -22.04
CA TRP A 180 23.58 -11.66 -22.08
C TRP A 180 24.15 -11.18 -23.44
N ASN A 181 25.44 -11.42 -23.73
CA ASN A 181 26.12 -11.09 -24.98
C ASN A 181 26.20 -9.58 -25.33
N ALA A 182 27.09 -9.25 -26.24
CA ALA A 182 27.40 -7.86 -26.59
C ALA A 182 26.25 -7.12 -27.30
N GLY A 183 25.37 -7.85 -27.98
CA GLY A 183 24.17 -7.32 -28.64
C GLY A 183 23.04 -6.90 -27.68
N GLY A 184 23.11 -7.32 -26.42
CA GLY A 184 22.28 -6.85 -25.33
C GLY A 184 20.77 -7.01 -25.58
N ILE A 185 20.03 -6.01 -25.12
CA ILE A 185 18.58 -5.94 -25.21
C ILE A 185 18.14 -5.31 -26.52
N ARG A 186 17.19 -5.97 -27.15
CA ARG A 186 16.63 -5.62 -28.46
C ARG A 186 15.20 -5.12 -28.33
N LEU A 187 14.76 -4.36 -29.32
CA LEU A 187 13.40 -3.86 -29.46
C LEU A 187 12.93 -4.02 -30.89
N ILE A 188 11.75 -4.58 -31.11
CA ILE A 188 11.09 -4.70 -32.42
C ILE A 188 9.66 -4.19 -32.35
N LYS A 189 9.16 -3.62 -33.45
CA LYS A 189 7.76 -3.27 -33.61
C LYS A 189 6.95 -4.53 -33.96
N LEU A 190 5.77 -4.67 -33.34
CA LEU A 190 4.87 -5.78 -33.58
C LEU A 190 3.65 -5.35 -34.41
N ASP A 191 3.14 -6.26 -35.21
CA ASP A 191 1.81 -6.16 -35.81
C ASP A 191 0.75 -6.53 -34.74
N PRO A 192 -0.15 -5.61 -34.36
CA PRO A 192 -1.14 -5.85 -33.32
C PRO A 192 -2.16 -6.93 -33.65
N LYS A 193 -2.26 -7.37 -34.91
CA LYS A 193 -3.17 -8.46 -35.32
C LYS A 193 -2.58 -9.84 -35.11
N THR A 194 -1.28 -9.97 -35.32
CA THR A 194 -0.60 -11.27 -35.34
C THR A 194 0.37 -11.50 -34.21
N GLY A 195 0.80 -10.43 -33.48
CA GLY A 195 1.87 -10.50 -32.50
C GLY A 195 3.26 -10.78 -33.10
N LYS A 196 3.39 -10.75 -34.44
CA LYS A 196 4.64 -10.94 -35.17
C LYS A 196 5.34 -9.61 -35.42
N GLN A 197 6.61 -9.64 -35.84
CA GLN A 197 7.29 -8.41 -36.24
C GLN A 197 6.53 -7.71 -37.37
N ALA A 198 6.26 -6.43 -37.19
CA ALA A 198 5.54 -5.61 -38.15
C ALA A 198 6.23 -5.56 -39.53
N SER A 199 5.43 -5.49 -40.58
CA SER A 199 5.96 -5.45 -41.97
C SER A 199 6.51 -4.06 -42.34
N ASP A 200 5.99 -3.01 -41.70
CA ASP A 200 6.36 -1.61 -41.91
C ASP A 200 7.63 -1.17 -41.16
N ASP A 201 8.07 -1.95 -40.17
CA ASP A 201 9.35 -1.73 -39.47
C ASP A 201 10.04 -3.05 -39.15
N LYS A 202 11.08 -3.34 -39.93
CA LYS A 202 11.92 -4.54 -39.76
C LYS A 202 13.20 -4.29 -38.93
N THR A 203 13.31 -3.10 -38.38
CA THR A 203 14.47 -2.74 -37.57
C THR A 203 14.49 -3.53 -36.26
N ASN A 204 15.66 -4.00 -35.89
CA ASN A 204 15.93 -4.64 -34.63
C ASN A 204 16.84 -3.72 -33.81
N TYR A 205 16.23 -2.84 -33.00
CA TYR A 205 16.95 -1.79 -32.30
C TYR A 205 17.73 -2.38 -31.10
N MET A 206 18.98 -2.01 -30.91
CA MET A 206 19.72 -2.29 -29.68
C MET A 206 19.49 -1.12 -28.71
N ILE A 207 18.72 -1.35 -27.66
CA ILE A 207 18.32 -0.30 -26.70
C ILE A 207 19.14 -0.29 -25.40
N ALA A 208 19.75 -1.43 -25.02
CA ALA A 208 20.66 -1.52 -23.89
C ALA A 208 21.70 -2.60 -24.09
N THR A 209 22.92 -2.41 -23.54
CA THR A 209 23.98 -3.44 -23.53
C THR A 209 24.98 -3.17 -22.39
N ARG A 210 25.62 -4.22 -21.94
CA ARG A 210 26.77 -4.15 -21.01
C ARG A 210 28.04 -4.77 -21.61
N GLY A 211 28.13 -4.79 -22.96
CA GLY A 211 29.29 -5.24 -23.67
C GLY A 211 29.63 -6.73 -23.52
N GLY A 212 28.67 -7.57 -23.20
CA GLY A 212 28.83 -9.02 -23.01
C GLY A 212 28.83 -9.48 -21.56
N THR A 213 28.70 -8.58 -20.60
CA THR A 213 28.40 -8.94 -19.20
C THR A 213 26.90 -9.11 -19.01
N GLY A 214 26.46 -9.77 -17.91
CA GLY A 214 25.06 -10.12 -17.64
C GLY A 214 24.11 -8.94 -17.71
N ILE A 215 23.22 -9.00 -18.69
CA ILE A 215 22.04 -8.13 -18.86
C ILE A 215 20.96 -8.97 -19.52
N GLU A 216 19.76 -9.04 -18.94
CA GLU A 216 18.62 -9.82 -19.44
C GLU A 216 17.30 -9.34 -18.84
N GLY A 217 16.21 -10.09 -19.07
CA GLY A 217 14.90 -9.85 -18.46
C GLY A 217 14.44 -8.41 -18.62
N PRO A 218 14.37 -7.86 -19.87
CA PRO A 218 13.89 -6.51 -20.06
C PRO A 218 12.40 -6.42 -19.73
N SER A 219 11.98 -5.30 -19.14
CA SER A 219 10.58 -4.90 -19.06
C SER A 219 10.44 -3.43 -19.41
N LEU A 220 9.40 -3.06 -20.15
CA LEU A 220 9.21 -1.72 -20.68
C LEU A 220 7.81 -1.19 -20.39
N ILE A 221 7.72 -0.03 -19.73
CA ILE A 221 6.44 0.60 -19.44
C ILE A 221 6.47 2.09 -19.79
N GLU A 222 5.30 2.63 -20.18
CA GLU A 222 5.10 4.06 -20.37
C GLU A 222 4.51 4.70 -19.10
N HIS A 223 5.10 5.82 -18.66
CA HIS A 223 4.56 6.67 -17.59
C HIS A 223 4.93 8.13 -17.81
N GLY A 224 3.91 9.01 -17.70
CA GLY A 224 4.11 10.46 -17.78
C GLY A 224 4.73 10.92 -19.12
N GLY A 225 4.44 10.26 -20.21
CA GLY A 225 4.97 10.57 -21.55
C GLY A 225 6.39 10.07 -21.80
N GLN A 226 6.95 9.27 -20.90
CA GLN A 226 8.28 8.66 -21.02
C GLN A 226 8.22 7.14 -20.92
N TYR A 227 9.19 6.47 -21.51
CA TYR A 227 9.33 5.01 -21.49
C TYR A 227 10.45 4.61 -20.55
N PHE A 228 10.19 3.69 -19.64
CA PHE A 228 11.13 3.17 -18.64
C PHE A 228 11.47 1.74 -18.98
N LEU A 229 12.75 1.50 -19.25
CA LEU A 229 13.31 0.18 -19.48
C LEU A 229 13.95 -0.32 -18.19
N PHE A 230 13.48 -1.44 -17.69
CA PHE A 230 14.07 -2.20 -16.59
C PHE A 230 14.83 -3.38 -17.20
N THR A 231 15.96 -3.74 -16.60
CA THR A 231 16.76 -4.89 -17.01
C THR A 231 17.37 -5.55 -15.78
N ALA A 232 17.49 -6.84 -15.81
CA ALA A 232 18.19 -7.58 -14.77
C ALA A 232 19.68 -7.74 -15.14
N TRP A 233 20.54 -7.54 -14.16
CA TRP A 233 21.99 -7.53 -14.34
C TRP A 233 22.67 -8.60 -13.51
N ASP A 234 23.82 -9.09 -14.02
CA ASP A 234 24.75 -10.01 -13.40
C ASP A 234 24.22 -11.47 -13.28
N VAL A 235 24.57 -12.22 -12.25
CA VAL A 235 24.36 -13.67 -12.18
C VAL A 235 23.07 -13.99 -11.42
N CYS A 236 22.11 -14.66 -12.10
CA CYS A 236 20.91 -15.20 -11.49
C CYS A 236 21.02 -16.69 -11.15
N CYS A 237 19.92 -17.23 -10.70
CA CYS A 237 19.54 -18.64 -10.78
C CYS A 237 20.34 -19.57 -9.87
N LYS A 238 21.13 -19.04 -8.95
CA LYS A 238 21.84 -19.79 -7.93
C LYS A 238 20.96 -19.95 -6.70
N GLN A 239 20.63 -21.18 -6.33
CA GLN A 239 19.70 -21.54 -5.28
C GLN A 239 20.33 -22.51 -4.25
N GLY A 240 19.64 -22.75 -3.17
CA GLY A 240 20.12 -23.67 -2.13
C GLY A 240 21.47 -23.23 -1.55
N ASN A 241 22.46 -24.11 -1.59
CA ASN A 241 23.78 -23.83 -1.05
C ASN A 241 24.62 -22.84 -1.89
N GLU A 242 24.21 -22.56 -3.11
CA GLU A 242 24.89 -21.61 -4.01
C GLU A 242 24.25 -20.21 -4.01
N ILE A 243 23.22 -19.97 -3.20
CA ILE A 243 22.45 -18.71 -3.17
C ILE A 243 23.34 -17.48 -3.00
N GLU A 244 24.42 -17.56 -2.24
CA GLU A 244 25.37 -16.46 -2.03
C GLU A 244 26.12 -16.04 -3.30
N GLN A 245 26.16 -16.88 -4.33
CA GLN A 245 26.78 -16.58 -5.62
C GLN A 245 25.85 -15.77 -6.53
N THR A 246 24.58 -15.61 -6.15
CA THR A 246 23.62 -14.80 -6.88
C THR A 246 23.90 -13.33 -6.66
N THR A 247 24.24 -12.63 -7.74
CA THR A 247 24.51 -11.18 -7.73
C THR A 247 23.48 -10.39 -8.53
N TYR A 248 22.40 -11.04 -8.92
CA TYR A 248 21.31 -10.50 -9.73
C TYR A 248 20.71 -9.23 -9.10
N LYS A 249 20.39 -8.27 -9.93
CA LYS A 249 19.85 -6.97 -9.52
C LYS A 249 19.07 -6.33 -10.66
N THR A 250 18.20 -5.39 -10.37
CA THR A 250 17.45 -4.64 -11.38
C THR A 250 18.05 -3.27 -11.61
N ALA A 251 18.32 -2.93 -12.87
CA ALA A 251 18.74 -1.60 -13.31
C ALA A 251 17.72 -1.00 -14.28
N MET A 252 17.75 0.33 -14.45
CA MET A 252 16.79 1.04 -15.27
C MET A 252 17.39 2.22 -16.04
N GLY A 253 16.66 2.63 -17.07
CA GLY A 253 16.83 3.90 -17.77
C GLY A 253 15.54 4.34 -18.42
N ARG A 254 15.51 5.57 -18.95
CA ARG A 254 14.32 6.12 -19.61
C ARG A 254 14.61 6.79 -20.93
N ALA A 255 13.60 6.88 -21.78
CA ALA A 255 13.62 7.57 -23.06
C ALA A 255 12.29 8.30 -23.29
N ASP A 256 12.31 9.34 -24.16
CA ASP A 256 11.09 10.07 -24.53
C ASP A 256 10.29 9.40 -25.67
N LYS A 257 10.88 8.40 -26.33
CA LYS A 257 10.26 7.59 -27.37
C LYS A 257 10.57 6.13 -27.14
N VAL A 258 9.64 5.25 -27.48
CA VAL A 258 9.78 3.80 -27.30
C VAL A 258 11.04 3.23 -27.97
N ASN A 259 11.37 3.69 -29.17
CA ASN A 259 12.59 3.34 -29.92
C ASN A 259 13.70 4.39 -29.82
N GLY A 260 13.62 5.28 -28.81
CA GLY A 260 14.59 6.34 -28.56
C GLY A 260 15.84 5.85 -27.82
N THR A 261 16.72 6.79 -27.50
CA THR A 261 17.91 6.51 -26.71
C THR A 261 17.58 6.50 -25.22
N TYR A 262 17.63 5.34 -24.60
CA TYR A 262 17.46 5.20 -23.15
C TYR A 262 18.70 5.68 -22.41
N LYS A 263 18.50 6.48 -21.37
CA LYS A 263 19.57 7.03 -20.52
C LYS A 263 19.28 6.73 -19.05
N ASP A 264 20.32 6.54 -18.28
CA ASP A 264 20.25 6.44 -16.83
C ASP A 264 20.15 7.82 -16.16
N ARG A 265 20.02 7.86 -14.82
CA ARG A 265 19.92 9.13 -14.06
C ARG A 265 21.15 10.04 -14.25
N SER A 266 22.30 9.50 -14.56
CA SER A 266 23.51 10.28 -14.84
C SER A 266 23.59 10.83 -16.27
N GLY A 267 22.64 10.42 -17.14
CA GLY A 267 22.60 10.78 -18.54
C GLY A 267 23.38 9.83 -19.45
N LYS A 268 24.00 8.76 -18.91
CA LYS A 268 24.72 7.77 -19.71
C LYS A 268 23.73 6.87 -20.46
N GLU A 269 23.99 6.66 -21.74
CA GLU A 269 23.16 5.83 -22.61
C GLU A 269 23.25 4.34 -22.24
N LEU A 270 22.09 3.66 -22.18
CA LEU A 270 22.02 2.24 -21.85
C LEU A 270 22.68 1.36 -22.91
N ASN A 271 22.61 1.74 -24.19
CA ASN A 271 23.30 1.06 -25.28
C ASN A 271 24.84 1.29 -25.31
N LYS A 272 25.33 2.08 -24.31
CA LYS A 272 26.75 2.32 -24.03
C LYS A 272 27.13 1.91 -22.61
N GLY A 273 26.38 0.99 -22.02
CA GLY A 273 26.62 0.44 -20.68
C GLY A 273 26.17 1.33 -19.53
N GLY A 274 25.24 2.26 -19.76
CA GLY A 274 24.53 2.99 -18.71
C GLY A 274 23.50 2.13 -18.01
N GLY A 275 23.01 2.61 -16.86
CA GLY A 275 21.94 2.02 -16.08
C GLY A 275 21.99 2.46 -14.62
N THR A 276 20.86 2.92 -14.08
CA THR A 276 20.71 3.23 -12.65
C THR A 276 20.20 2.00 -11.93
N ILE A 277 20.87 1.58 -10.86
CA ILE A 277 20.39 0.48 -10.03
C ILE A 277 19.10 0.91 -9.34
N LEU A 278 18.03 0.17 -9.59
CA LEU A 278 16.72 0.36 -8.96
C LEU A 278 16.59 -0.50 -7.70
N MET A 279 17.10 -1.74 -7.77
CA MET A 279 17.01 -2.70 -6.69
C MET A 279 18.17 -3.69 -6.77
N GLN A 280 18.71 -4.05 -5.61
CA GLN A 280 19.77 -5.05 -5.47
C GLN A 280 19.57 -5.82 -4.15
N ARG A 281 20.42 -6.81 -3.88
CA ARG A 281 20.41 -7.56 -2.61
C ARG A 281 20.33 -6.61 -1.41
N TYR A 282 19.41 -6.90 -0.50
CA TYR A 282 19.29 -6.27 0.81
C TYR A 282 18.76 -7.31 1.80
N SER A 283 19.17 -7.23 3.08
CA SER A 283 18.79 -8.19 4.10
C SER A 283 18.90 -9.65 3.59
N ARG A 284 17.87 -10.45 3.77
CA ARG A 284 17.75 -11.84 3.30
C ARG A 284 17.34 -11.98 1.83
N TYR A 285 16.94 -10.88 1.19
CA TYR A 285 16.41 -10.87 -0.18
C TYR A 285 17.55 -10.78 -1.19
N VAL A 286 17.91 -11.92 -1.77
CA VAL A 286 19.05 -12.08 -2.67
C VAL A 286 18.55 -12.14 -4.10
N GLY A 287 19.27 -11.50 -5.04
CA GLY A 287 19.01 -11.57 -6.46
C GLY A 287 17.65 -11.05 -6.92
N PRO A 288 17.18 -9.88 -6.45
CA PRO A 288 15.91 -9.33 -6.90
C PRO A 288 15.99 -8.88 -8.36
N GLY A 289 15.33 -9.60 -9.28
CA GLY A 289 15.39 -9.32 -10.70
C GLY A 289 14.43 -10.19 -11.53
N GLY A 290 14.64 -10.23 -12.86
CA GLY A 290 13.79 -10.97 -13.79
C GLY A 290 12.32 -10.58 -13.66
N GLY A 291 12.04 -9.27 -13.54
CA GLY A 291 10.73 -8.79 -13.21
C GLY A 291 10.09 -7.95 -14.30
N GLU A 292 8.79 -7.72 -14.15
CA GLU A 292 7.92 -7.00 -15.08
C GLU A 292 7.21 -5.83 -14.40
N ALA A 293 7.13 -4.70 -15.09
CA ALA A 293 6.33 -3.54 -14.70
C ALA A 293 4.94 -3.64 -15.33
N PHE A 294 3.88 -3.59 -14.50
CA PHE A 294 2.50 -3.69 -14.97
C PHE A 294 1.60 -2.61 -14.39
N LYS A 295 0.50 -2.31 -15.08
CA LYS A 295 -0.52 -1.35 -14.61
C LYS A 295 -1.51 -2.04 -13.67
N ASP A 296 -1.70 -1.48 -12.49
CA ASP A 296 -2.67 -1.92 -11.47
C ASP A 296 -3.57 -0.76 -11.07
N LEU A 297 -4.70 -0.59 -11.77
CA LEU A 297 -5.61 0.56 -11.64
C LEU A 297 -4.86 1.88 -11.89
N ASN A 298 -4.66 2.65 -10.83
CA ASN A 298 -3.97 3.95 -10.84
C ASN A 298 -2.53 3.87 -10.32
N ARG A 299 -1.97 2.67 -10.23
CA ARG A 299 -0.58 2.41 -9.81
C ARG A 299 0.19 1.74 -10.94
N ILE A 300 1.49 1.89 -10.92
CA ILE A 300 2.40 1.01 -11.63
C ILE A 300 3.10 0.16 -10.58
N ARG A 301 3.10 -1.13 -10.80
CA ARG A 301 3.76 -2.11 -9.95
C ARG A 301 4.88 -2.81 -10.70
N PHE A 302 5.76 -3.40 -9.93
CA PHE A 302 6.85 -4.24 -10.42
C PHE A 302 6.76 -5.59 -9.71
N VAL A 303 6.46 -6.65 -10.46
CA VAL A 303 6.57 -8.02 -9.98
C VAL A 303 7.95 -8.54 -10.32
N HIS A 304 8.62 -9.21 -9.38
CA HIS A 304 9.96 -9.75 -9.59
C HIS A 304 10.20 -10.96 -8.70
N HIS A 305 11.13 -11.82 -9.09
CA HIS A 305 11.58 -12.87 -8.19
C HIS A 305 12.74 -12.41 -7.30
N TYR A 306 12.94 -13.11 -6.20
CA TYR A 306 14.09 -13.04 -5.30
C TYR A 306 14.31 -14.42 -4.67
N TYR A 307 15.46 -14.62 -4.03
CA TYR A 307 15.78 -15.82 -3.27
C TYR A 307 15.89 -15.49 -1.79
N ASP A 308 15.23 -16.28 -0.92
CA ASP A 308 15.22 -16.04 0.53
C ASP A 308 16.39 -16.74 1.21
N LEU A 309 17.38 -15.98 1.66
CA LEU A 309 18.59 -16.52 2.31
C LEU A 309 18.29 -17.25 3.62
N THR A 310 17.27 -16.82 4.36
CA THR A 310 16.93 -17.36 5.70
C THR A 310 15.82 -18.41 5.65
N GLY A 311 15.10 -18.48 4.53
CA GLY A 311 14.01 -19.41 4.31
C GLY A 311 14.46 -20.72 3.66
N ASP A 312 13.71 -21.16 2.66
CA ASP A 312 13.97 -22.38 1.90
C ASP A 312 15.10 -22.25 0.87
N LYS A 313 15.63 -21.03 0.67
CA LYS A 313 16.69 -20.69 -0.29
C LYS A 313 16.28 -20.89 -1.76
N TYR A 314 14.99 -20.90 -2.05
CA TYR A 314 14.43 -20.93 -3.38
C TYR A 314 13.85 -19.58 -3.80
N ASN A 315 13.38 -19.52 -5.02
CA ASN A 315 12.80 -18.30 -5.59
C ASN A 315 11.38 -18.06 -5.08
N HIS A 316 11.13 -16.82 -4.73
CA HIS A 316 9.83 -16.27 -4.34
C HIS A 316 9.55 -14.99 -5.14
N ILE A 317 8.31 -14.53 -5.10
CA ILE A 317 7.86 -13.34 -5.82
C ILE A 317 7.52 -12.23 -4.83
N HIS A 318 8.02 -11.03 -5.13
CA HIS A 318 7.49 -9.78 -4.58
C HIS A 318 6.72 -8.99 -5.65
N ILE A 319 5.64 -8.34 -5.22
CA ILE A 319 4.90 -7.36 -6.00
C ILE A 319 5.09 -6.02 -5.29
N ARG A 320 5.78 -5.08 -5.92
CA ARG A 320 6.16 -3.80 -5.33
C ARG A 320 5.55 -2.63 -6.09
N ASP A 321 5.29 -1.51 -5.42
CA ASP A 321 4.93 -0.28 -6.11
C ASP A 321 6.17 0.34 -6.78
N LEU A 322 6.03 0.87 -8.00
CA LEU A 322 6.95 1.86 -8.54
C LEU A 322 6.44 3.25 -8.15
N VAL A 323 7.22 3.96 -7.37
CA VAL A 323 6.88 5.27 -6.82
C VAL A 323 7.65 6.34 -7.57
N PHE A 324 6.95 7.13 -8.38
CA PHE A 324 7.60 8.14 -9.22
C PHE A 324 7.86 9.43 -8.45
N THR A 325 9.09 9.94 -8.57
CA THR A 325 9.53 11.24 -8.05
C THR A 325 8.96 12.38 -8.89
N ASP A 326 9.08 13.62 -8.42
CA ASP A 326 8.57 14.80 -9.15
C ASP A 326 9.32 15.03 -10.50
N ASP A 327 10.55 14.52 -10.66
CA ASP A 327 11.31 14.50 -11.90
C ASP A 327 11.08 13.23 -12.75
N ASN A 328 10.00 12.50 -12.45
CA ASN A 328 9.53 11.32 -13.16
C ASN A 328 10.56 10.17 -13.21
N TRP A 329 11.29 9.91 -12.11
CA TRP A 329 12.08 8.70 -11.94
C TRP A 329 11.40 7.74 -10.96
N PRO A 330 11.28 6.45 -11.27
CA PRO A 330 10.75 5.49 -10.32
C PRO A 330 11.77 5.18 -9.22
N GLU A 331 11.27 5.04 -8.00
CA GLU A 331 11.94 4.40 -6.88
C GLU A 331 11.16 3.16 -6.47
N MET A 332 11.87 2.13 -5.99
CA MET A 332 11.22 0.91 -5.55
C MET A 332 10.50 1.14 -4.22
N GLY A 333 9.19 1.05 -4.25
CA GLY A 333 8.33 1.13 -3.07
C GLY A 333 8.30 -0.17 -2.26
N GLN A 334 7.36 -0.26 -1.34
CA GLN A 334 7.18 -1.42 -0.47
C GLN A 334 6.70 -2.66 -1.24
N PRO A 335 7.12 -3.86 -0.88
CA PRO A 335 6.42 -5.06 -1.32
C PRO A 335 5.01 -5.07 -0.73
N PHE A 336 4.05 -5.60 -1.47
CA PHE A 336 2.71 -5.77 -0.98
C PHE A 336 2.64 -7.01 -0.06
N LEU A 337 2.53 -6.76 1.23
CA LEU A 337 2.43 -7.78 2.28
C LEU A 337 1.02 -7.81 2.90
N GLY A 338 -0.01 -7.63 2.06
CA GLY A 338 -1.42 -7.65 2.48
C GLY A 338 -1.98 -6.30 2.94
N ARG A 339 -1.17 -5.22 2.92
CA ARG A 339 -1.58 -3.87 3.32
C ARG A 339 -1.04 -2.82 2.34
N TYR A 340 -1.89 -1.86 1.95
CA TYR A 340 -1.52 -0.76 1.06
C TYR A 340 -0.91 0.43 1.81
N LEU A 341 -1.40 0.69 3.01
CA LEU A 341 -1.00 1.84 3.84
C LEU A 341 -0.06 1.42 4.97
N SER A 342 1.01 0.72 4.61
CA SER A 342 2.02 0.20 5.53
C SER A 342 3.40 0.20 4.88
N ALA A 343 4.43 0.50 5.66
CA ALA A 343 5.83 0.48 5.23
C ALA A 343 6.69 -0.24 6.28
N GLU A 344 7.24 -1.38 5.90
CA GLU A 344 8.23 -2.11 6.69
C GLU A 344 9.60 -1.44 6.52
N ALA A 345 10.32 -1.25 7.62
CA ALA A 345 11.57 -0.50 7.60
C ALA A 345 12.65 -1.19 6.76
N GLU A 346 12.75 -2.51 6.85
CA GLU A 346 13.76 -3.32 6.15
C GLU A 346 13.60 -3.29 4.63
N HIS A 347 12.43 -2.95 4.11
CA HIS A 347 12.17 -2.79 2.69
C HIS A 347 12.43 -1.38 2.17
N GLY A 348 12.91 -0.47 3.02
CA GLY A 348 13.29 0.88 2.65
C GLY A 348 14.59 0.94 1.83
N ILE A 349 14.80 2.07 1.16
CA ILE A 349 16.07 2.37 0.49
C ILE A 349 17.04 2.89 1.54
N MET A 350 18.11 2.14 1.81
CA MET A 350 19.08 2.46 2.84
C MET A 350 20.19 3.34 2.29
N THR A 351 20.41 4.48 2.93
CA THR A 351 21.65 5.25 2.81
C THR A 351 22.44 5.02 4.10
N ARG A 352 23.67 4.55 3.98
CA ARG A 352 24.53 4.27 5.13
C ARG A 352 25.42 5.46 5.44
N GLY A 353 25.59 5.76 6.71
CA GLY A 353 26.49 6.81 7.19
C GLY A 353 27.96 6.37 7.15
N ALA A 354 28.84 7.19 7.73
CA ALA A 354 30.28 6.97 7.68
C ALA A 354 30.74 5.65 8.33
N THR A 355 30.00 5.12 9.31
CA THR A 355 30.32 3.89 10.04
C THR A 355 29.56 2.66 9.55
N ASP A 356 28.69 2.81 8.56
CA ASP A 356 27.91 1.72 7.94
C ASP A 356 27.07 0.90 8.93
N ASP A 357 26.51 1.54 9.96
CA ASP A 357 25.95 0.87 11.13
C ASP A 357 24.52 0.34 10.98
N LEU A 358 23.75 0.78 9.96
CA LEU A 358 22.40 0.28 9.75
C LEU A 358 22.41 -1.25 9.58
N THR A 359 21.67 -1.94 10.43
CA THR A 359 21.59 -3.41 10.41
C THR A 359 20.17 -3.88 10.15
N PHE A 360 20.05 -5.03 9.48
CA PHE A 360 18.83 -5.80 9.42
C PHE A 360 18.89 -6.86 10.52
N ASN A 361 17.89 -6.86 11.38
CA ASN A 361 17.81 -7.75 12.52
C ASN A 361 16.51 -8.56 12.48
N TYR A 362 16.48 -9.69 13.20
CA TYR A 362 15.39 -10.65 13.11
C TYR A 362 14.79 -10.91 14.48
N THR A 363 13.45 -10.83 14.56
CA THR A 363 12.70 -11.24 15.75
C THR A 363 11.27 -11.62 15.36
N LYS A 364 10.68 -12.58 16.06
CA LYS A 364 9.28 -12.97 15.87
C LYS A 364 8.30 -11.87 16.29
N GLU A 365 8.75 -10.86 17.03
CA GLU A 365 7.93 -9.73 17.46
C GLU A 365 7.81 -8.64 16.40
N ALA A 366 8.74 -8.57 15.45
CA ALA A 366 8.66 -7.64 14.32
C ALA A 366 7.57 -8.08 13.34
N SER A 367 6.98 -7.12 12.63
CA SER A 367 5.78 -7.33 11.80
C SER A 367 6.00 -8.30 10.64
N ASN A 368 7.16 -8.25 10.00
CA ASN A 368 7.58 -9.17 8.93
C ASN A 368 8.72 -10.11 9.40
N GLY A 369 8.92 -10.22 10.72
CA GLY A 369 10.03 -10.96 11.29
C GLY A 369 11.37 -10.25 11.21
N GLU A 370 11.44 -9.06 10.65
CA GLU A 370 12.64 -8.23 10.47
C GLU A 370 12.40 -6.79 10.95
N TYR A 371 13.49 -6.10 11.26
CA TYR A 371 13.48 -4.69 11.60
C TYR A 371 14.85 -4.06 11.33
N VAL A 372 14.90 -2.72 11.29
CA VAL A 372 16.15 -1.98 11.11
C VAL A 372 16.66 -1.48 12.47
N GLY A 373 17.88 -1.88 12.80
CA GLY A 373 18.59 -1.43 13.98
C GLY A 373 19.73 -0.46 13.65
N TYR A 374 20.39 0.03 14.71
CA TYR A 374 21.54 0.95 14.64
C TYR A 374 21.29 2.20 13.79
N ILE A 375 20.08 2.79 13.92
CA ILE A 375 19.74 4.08 13.31
C ILE A 375 20.36 5.18 14.19
N ASN A 376 21.71 5.28 14.24
CA ASN A 376 22.44 6.13 15.17
C ASN A 376 23.57 6.95 14.52
N THR A 377 24.00 6.60 13.32
CA THR A 377 25.10 7.28 12.64
C THR A 377 24.58 8.46 11.82
N LYS A 378 25.19 9.64 12.03
CA LYS A 378 24.89 10.83 11.23
C LYS A 378 25.07 10.55 9.74
N GLY A 379 24.04 10.87 8.95
CA GLY A 379 24.01 10.63 7.51
C GLY A 379 23.39 9.28 7.12
N SER A 380 23.12 8.38 8.08
CA SER A 380 22.29 7.20 7.82
C SER A 380 20.85 7.61 7.58
N LYS A 381 20.18 6.94 6.66
CA LYS A 381 18.80 7.25 6.28
C LYS A 381 18.08 5.99 5.81
N ILE A 382 16.84 5.84 6.23
CA ILE A 382 15.87 4.91 5.68
C ILE A 382 14.87 5.74 4.87
N ARG A 383 14.78 5.51 3.58
CA ARG A 383 13.80 6.17 2.70
C ARG A 383 12.72 5.17 2.30
N LEU A 384 11.48 5.52 2.58
CA LEU A 384 10.28 4.70 2.36
C LEU A 384 9.41 5.36 1.28
N PRO A 385 9.56 4.99 0.00
CA PRO A 385 8.67 5.45 -1.06
C PRO A 385 7.29 4.77 -0.94
N MET A 386 6.21 5.56 -1.02
CA MET A 386 4.82 5.09 -0.88
C MET A 386 3.92 5.73 -1.92
N ASN A 387 3.03 4.94 -2.55
CA ASN A 387 1.94 5.46 -3.37
C ASN A 387 0.67 5.60 -2.52
N ILE A 388 0.18 6.82 -2.39
CA ILE A 388 -1.02 7.18 -1.64
C ILE A 388 -2.14 7.56 -2.61
N MET A 389 -3.30 6.92 -2.48
CA MET A 389 -4.42 7.12 -3.42
C MET A 389 -5.29 8.31 -3.05
N GLN A 390 -5.30 8.73 -1.79
CA GLN A 390 -6.07 9.89 -1.33
C GLN A 390 -5.14 10.90 -0.67
N ALA A 391 -5.08 12.12 -1.20
CA ALA A 391 -4.40 13.23 -0.50
C ALA A 391 -5.15 13.61 0.78
N GLY A 392 -4.44 13.96 1.84
CA GLY A 392 -5.09 14.39 3.08
C GLY A 392 -4.20 14.36 4.31
N ASP A 393 -4.88 14.43 5.45
CA ASP A 393 -4.26 14.30 6.77
C ASP A 393 -4.20 12.81 7.14
N TYR A 394 -3.05 12.39 7.64
CA TYR A 394 -2.77 11.03 8.10
C TYR A 394 -2.14 11.05 9.47
N ILE A 395 -2.20 9.93 10.16
CA ILE A 395 -1.41 9.64 11.35
C ILE A 395 -0.46 8.50 10.97
N MET A 396 0.84 8.74 11.08
CA MET A 396 1.84 7.67 11.04
C MET A 396 1.83 6.96 12.39
N ARG A 397 1.46 5.70 12.40
CA ARG A 397 1.60 4.79 13.53
C ARG A 397 2.96 4.15 13.43
N TYR A 398 3.91 4.71 14.18
CA TYR A 398 5.33 4.41 14.10
C TYR A 398 5.70 3.37 15.15
N ARG A 399 6.04 2.16 14.73
CA ARG A 399 6.38 1.03 15.59
C ARG A 399 7.88 0.88 15.73
N TYR A 400 8.38 0.90 16.96
CA TYR A 400 9.80 1.01 17.26
C TYR A 400 10.17 0.25 18.54
N ALA A 401 11.47 0.00 18.76
CA ALA A 401 12.01 -0.43 20.03
C ALA A 401 13.09 0.54 20.52
N ASN A 402 13.06 0.87 21.81
CA ASN A 402 14.06 1.66 22.50
C ASN A 402 14.41 0.97 23.84
N GLY A 403 15.45 0.15 23.83
CA GLY A 403 15.99 -0.55 24.99
C GLY A 403 17.02 0.25 25.78
N GLY A 404 17.28 1.52 25.40
CA GLY A 404 18.25 2.39 26.06
C GLY A 404 17.76 2.98 27.38
N ASP A 405 18.63 3.71 28.04
CA ASP A 405 18.38 4.35 29.34
C ASP A 405 17.64 5.68 29.26
N ALA A 406 17.51 6.24 28.07
CA ALA A 406 16.85 7.52 27.79
C ALA A 406 15.90 7.43 26.61
N ASP A 407 14.95 8.38 26.53
CA ASP A 407 14.11 8.57 25.35
C ASP A 407 14.98 8.91 24.14
N ALA A 408 14.62 8.37 22.98
CA ALA A 408 15.28 8.65 21.72
C ALA A 408 14.40 9.56 20.83
N THR A 409 15.00 10.09 19.78
CA THR A 409 14.27 10.79 18.72
C THR A 409 14.79 10.40 17.35
N HIS A 410 13.89 10.34 16.38
CA HIS A 410 14.24 10.30 14.97
C HIS A 410 13.81 11.62 14.30
N LYS A 411 14.61 12.09 13.36
CA LYS A 411 14.19 13.11 12.42
C LYS A 411 13.46 12.43 11.27
N VAL A 412 12.18 12.71 11.14
CA VAL A 412 11.35 12.13 10.06
C VAL A 412 10.98 13.26 9.08
N THR A 413 11.32 13.06 7.82
CA THR A 413 10.99 14.00 6.74
C THR A 413 9.93 13.39 5.84
N VAL A 414 8.80 14.05 5.69
CA VAL A 414 7.70 13.65 4.79
C VAL A 414 7.62 14.65 3.65
N ASN A 415 7.92 14.22 2.42
CA ASN A 415 7.91 15.08 1.22
C ASN A 415 8.69 16.40 1.43
N GLY A 416 9.88 16.32 2.00
CA GLY A 416 10.75 17.47 2.27
C GLY A 416 10.42 18.25 3.55
N LYS A 417 9.34 17.95 4.27
CA LYS A 417 8.99 18.59 5.54
C LYS A 417 9.43 17.73 6.72
N ALA A 418 10.44 18.21 7.45
CA ALA A 418 10.99 17.51 8.61
C ALA A 418 10.18 17.76 9.90
N GLN A 419 10.16 16.74 10.76
CA GLN A 419 9.63 16.78 12.13
C GLN A 419 10.42 15.83 13.03
N THR A 420 10.49 16.12 14.34
CA THR A 420 11.10 15.24 15.32
C THR A 420 10.06 14.29 15.88
N VAL A 421 10.34 12.99 15.82
CA VAL A 421 9.51 11.92 16.37
C VAL A 421 10.13 11.44 17.68
N LYS A 422 9.37 11.56 18.77
CA LYS A 422 9.78 11.10 20.09
C LYS A 422 9.53 9.61 20.24
N LEU A 423 10.52 8.90 20.75
CA LEU A 423 10.59 7.44 20.89
C LEU A 423 10.91 7.10 22.36
N PRO A 424 9.93 7.19 23.28
CA PRO A 424 10.10 6.84 24.67
C PRO A 424 10.65 5.41 24.85
N LYS A 425 11.29 5.17 25.97
CA LYS A 425 11.83 3.84 26.31
C LYS A 425 10.75 2.77 26.25
N THR A 426 11.05 1.65 25.61
CA THR A 426 10.18 0.47 25.53
C THR A 426 10.65 -0.65 26.47
N GLY A 427 11.90 -0.56 26.97
CA GLY A 427 12.47 -1.43 27.97
C GLY A 427 13.39 -2.52 27.45
N SER A 428 13.41 -2.79 26.15
CA SER A 428 14.34 -3.75 25.54
C SER A 428 14.52 -3.48 24.04
N TRP A 429 15.69 -3.90 23.53
CA TRP A 429 16.01 -3.94 22.11
C TRP A 429 15.36 -5.16 21.46
N GLY A 430 14.99 -5.06 20.18
CA GLY A 430 14.40 -6.15 19.39
C GLY A 430 13.03 -6.62 19.89
N SER A 431 12.40 -5.88 20.79
CA SER A 431 11.08 -6.21 21.34
C SER A 431 10.06 -5.14 20.93
N PHE A 432 9.00 -5.59 20.25
CA PHE A 432 7.97 -4.74 19.68
C PHE A 432 6.57 -5.08 20.23
N PRO A 433 6.31 -4.95 21.54
CA PRO A 433 4.96 -5.14 22.06
C PRO A 433 3.99 -4.11 21.48
N GLU A 434 2.69 -4.37 21.55
CA GLU A 434 1.64 -3.49 20.98
C GLU A 434 1.74 -2.03 21.42
N LYS A 435 2.25 -1.77 22.62
CA LYS A 435 2.46 -0.42 23.17
C LYS A 435 3.68 0.32 22.61
N SER A 436 4.59 -0.38 21.91
CA SER A 436 5.80 0.20 21.33
C SER A 436 5.49 0.96 20.04
N VAL A 437 4.59 1.93 20.16
CA VAL A 437 4.17 2.78 19.06
C VAL A 437 4.11 4.24 19.48
N THR A 438 4.45 5.12 18.55
CA THR A 438 4.16 6.56 18.67
C THR A 438 3.32 7.01 17.47
N MET A 439 2.45 7.99 17.71
CA MET A 439 1.54 8.52 16.69
C MET A 439 2.02 9.89 16.24
N VAL A 440 2.23 10.05 14.96
CA VAL A 440 2.83 11.25 14.38
C VAL A 440 1.95 11.76 13.23
N PRO A 441 1.54 13.04 13.22
CA PRO A 441 0.75 13.57 12.13
C PRO A 441 1.60 13.66 10.86
N ALA A 442 0.97 13.38 9.72
CA ALA A 442 1.55 13.54 8.41
C ALA A 442 0.54 14.13 7.43
N LYS A 443 1.03 14.88 6.46
CA LYS A 443 0.23 15.31 5.31
C LYS A 443 0.78 14.64 4.07
N LEU A 444 -0.05 13.82 3.43
CA LEU A 444 0.33 13.05 2.24
C LEU A 444 -0.36 13.61 1.00
N LYS A 445 0.33 13.58 -0.13
CA LYS A 445 -0.21 13.92 -1.45
C LYS A 445 -0.71 12.65 -2.14
N ARG A 446 -1.60 12.78 -3.11
CA ARG A 446 -1.95 11.68 -4.02
C ARG A 446 -0.76 11.36 -4.92
N GLY A 447 -0.49 10.07 -5.14
CA GLY A 447 0.68 9.58 -5.86
C GLY A 447 1.88 9.34 -4.95
N GLY A 448 3.07 9.56 -5.47
CA GLY A 448 4.34 9.28 -4.78
C GLY A 448 4.57 10.17 -3.56
N ASN A 449 4.83 9.53 -2.43
CA ASN A 449 5.26 10.15 -1.19
C ASN A 449 6.55 9.51 -0.72
N PHE A 450 7.41 10.31 -0.09
CA PHE A 450 8.73 9.88 0.36
C PHE A 450 8.88 10.22 1.83
N ILE A 451 8.98 9.18 2.64
CA ILE A 451 9.21 9.29 4.08
C ILE A 451 10.66 8.94 4.33
N GLU A 452 11.41 9.84 4.93
CA GLU A 452 12.81 9.62 5.27
C GLU A 452 12.97 9.63 6.79
N VAL A 453 13.62 8.60 7.31
CA VAL A 453 13.93 8.45 8.74
C VAL A 453 15.44 8.57 8.92
N GLU A 454 15.86 9.51 9.73
CA GLU A 454 17.25 9.80 10.07
C GLU A 454 17.43 9.76 11.60
N PRO A 455 18.62 9.37 12.11
CA PRO A 455 18.92 9.50 13.53
C PRO A 455 18.88 10.96 13.98
N ASP A 456 18.49 11.21 15.23
CA ASP A 456 18.53 12.55 15.84
C ASP A 456 19.18 12.47 17.23
N GLN A 457 18.46 12.13 18.29
CA GLN A 457 19.02 11.98 19.62
C GLN A 457 18.85 10.56 20.13
N ASN A 458 19.90 10.03 20.76
CA ASN A 458 19.96 8.65 21.26
C ASN A 458 19.70 7.63 20.14
N PHE A 459 19.23 6.43 20.48
CA PHE A 459 19.11 5.31 19.56
C PHE A 459 17.74 4.65 19.72
N ALA A 460 17.11 4.31 18.61
CA ALA A 460 15.93 3.46 18.56
C ALA A 460 15.91 2.65 17.27
N GLU A 461 15.32 1.48 17.33
CA GLU A 461 15.10 0.57 16.21
C GLU A 461 13.74 0.83 15.57
N LEU A 462 13.62 0.61 14.27
CA LEU A 462 12.38 0.78 13.53
C LEU A 462 11.91 -0.54 12.94
N ASP A 463 10.66 -0.90 13.22
CA ASP A 463 9.98 -2.04 12.63
C ASP A 463 9.14 -1.58 11.42
N ARG A 464 8.11 -0.75 11.66
CA ARG A 464 7.10 -0.45 10.66
C ARG A 464 6.43 0.89 10.89
N ILE A 465 5.95 1.49 9.81
CA ILE A 465 5.09 2.69 9.84
C ILE A 465 3.78 2.38 9.11
N ASP A 466 2.63 2.45 9.80
CA ASP A 466 1.33 2.42 9.16
C ASP A 466 0.79 3.83 8.98
N PHE A 467 0.08 4.06 7.90
CA PHE A 467 -0.54 5.34 7.59
C PHE A 467 -2.04 5.25 7.83
N LEU A 468 -2.52 5.92 8.87
CA LEU A 468 -3.92 5.93 9.26
C LEU A 468 -4.60 7.15 8.63
N ARG A 469 -5.59 6.93 7.79
CA ARG A 469 -6.30 7.96 7.02
C ARG A 469 -7.26 8.72 7.93
N VAL A 470 -7.03 10.03 8.13
CA VAL A 470 -7.90 10.88 8.94
C VAL A 470 -9.02 11.44 8.05
N ILE A 471 -10.23 11.04 8.32
CA ILE A 471 -11.44 11.49 7.61
C ILE A 471 -12.35 12.18 8.60
N ARG A 472 -12.87 13.36 8.24
CA ARG A 472 -13.81 14.10 9.09
C ARG A 472 -15.25 13.71 8.80
N ASP A 473 -15.65 13.81 7.54
CA ASP A 473 -17.03 13.60 7.10
C ASP A 473 -17.13 13.05 5.67
N THR A 474 -16.03 12.97 4.93
CA THR A 474 -16.05 12.62 3.50
C THR A 474 -14.93 11.69 3.14
N ILE A 475 -15.27 10.62 2.40
CA ILE A 475 -14.35 9.73 1.71
C ILE A 475 -14.56 9.93 0.21
N PRO A 476 -13.59 10.48 -0.54
CA PRO A 476 -13.71 10.58 -1.99
C PRO A 476 -13.61 9.19 -2.63
N GLY A 477 -14.54 8.87 -3.53
CA GLY A 477 -14.59 7.57 -4.17
C GLY A 477 -13.30 7.21 -4.92
N ASN A 478 -12.69 8.18 -5.59
CA ASN A 478 -11.41 7.99 -6.30
C ASN A 478 -10.19 7.79 -5.39
N GLY A 479 -10.36 7.89 -4.06
CA GLY A 479 -9.32 7.66 -3.07
C GLY A 479 -9.17 6.21 -2.60
N PHE A 480 -9.83 5.27 -3.27
CA PHE A 480 -9.74 3.85 -2.91
C PHE A 480 -8.34 3.27 -3.17
N ASP A 481 -7.93 2.34 -2.34
CA ASP A 481 -6.58 1.76 -2.39
C ASP A 481 -6.47 0.62 -3.41
N ASN A 482 -7.51 -0.18 -3.55
CA ASN A 482 -7.64 -1.24 -4.56
C ASN A 482 -9.11 -1.71 -4.65
N GLY A 483 -9.39 -2.69 -5.52
CA GLY A 483 -10.73 -3.28 -5.64
C GLY A 483 -10.84 -4.27 -6.80
N ILE A 484 -11.99 -4.91 -6.91
CA ILE A 484 -12.34 -5.87 -7.98
C ILE A 484 -13.60 -5.35 -8.68
N LYS A 485 -13.67 -5.48 -10.01
CA LYS A 485 -14.74 -4.94 -10.85
C LYS A 485 -14.99 -3.45 -10.61
N VAL A 486 -13.89 -2.74 -10.40
CA VAL A 486 -13.84 -1.29 -10.27
C VAL A 486 -12.76 -0.72 -11.18
N ARG A 487 -12.93 0.52 -11.57
CA ARG A 487 -11.93 1.28 -12.32
C ARG A 487 -12.03 2.77 -12.01
N LEU A 488 -10.99 3.51 -12.33
CA LEU A 488 -11.10 4.95 -12.48
C LEU A 488 -11.50 5.29 -13.93
N THR A 489 -12.40 6.23 -14.07
CA THR A 489 -12.73 6.82 -15.38
C THR A 489 -11.63 7.81 -15.80
N ASN A 490 -11.61 8.23 -17.07
CA ASN A 490 -10.63 9.22 -17.55
C ASN A 490 -10.72 10.57 -16.82
N ASP A 491 -11.88 10.89 -16.26
CA ASP A 491 -12.14 12.08 -15.45
C ASP A 491 -12.05 11.78 -13.94
N ASP A 492 -11.30 10.74 -13.58
CA ASP A 492 -10.89 10.37 -12.22
C ASP A 492 -12.06 10.07 -11.27
N LYS A 493 -13.09 9.36 -11.73
CA LYS A 493 -14.21 8.90 -10.90
C LYS A 493 -14.15 7.41 -10.68
N LEU A 494 -14.59 6.96 -9.50
CA LEU A 494 -14.72 5.53 -9.21
C LEU A 494 -15.95 4.96 -9.93
N ALA A 495 -15.73 4.03 -10.84
CA ALA A 495 -16.77 3.19 -11.43
C ALA A 495 -16.82 1.85 -10.72
N VAL A 496 -18.02 1.41 -10.31
CA VAL A 496 -18.27 0.13 -9.63
C VAL A 496 -19.25 -0.68 -10.43
N LYS A 497 -18.94 -1.94 -10.71
CA LYS A 497 -19.84 -2.94 -11.34
C LYS A 497 -20.51 -3.82 -10.28
N SER A 498 -21.58 -4.52 -10.68
CA SER A 498 -22.22 -5.52 -9.84
C SER A 498 -21.25 -6.63 -9.47
N GLY A 499 -21.23 -7.02 -8.19
CA GLY A 499 -20.26 -7.96 -7.62
C GLY A 499 -18.86 -7.40 -7.44
N GLY A 500 -18.68 -6.09 -7.66
CA GLY A 500 -17.42 -5.38 -7.44
C GLY A 500 -17.31 -4.76 -6.05
N TYR A 501 -16.09 -4.39 -5.69
CA TYR A 501 -15.81 -3.62 -4.46
C TYR A 501 -14.57 -2.74 -4.59
N ALA A 502 -14.58 -1.62 -3.87
CA ALA A 502 -13.44 -0.74 -3.66
C ALA A 502 -13.01 -0.76 -2.18
N ILE A 503 -11.71 -0.77 -1.92
CA ILE A 503 -11.10 -0.85 -0.58
C ILE A 503 -10.60 0.53 -0.16
N PHE A 504 -10.90 0.93 1.07
CA PHE A 504 -10.35 2.10 1.75
C PHE A 504 -9.74 1.64 3.07
N GLU A 505 -8.41 1.48 3.11
CA GLU A 505 -7.71 0.99 4.29
C GLU A 505 -7.50 2.07 5.36
N ASN A 506 -7.35 1.60 6.60
CA ASN A 506 -6.86 2.37 7.75
C ASN A 506 -7.63 3.68 8.00
N VAL A 507 -8.96 3.68 7.85
CA VAL A 507 -9.80 4.85 8.09
C VAL A 507 -9.97 5.09 9.59
N VAL A 508 -9.54 6.25 10.10
CA VAL A 508 -9.76 6.69 11.49
C VAL A 508 -11.20 7.16 11.63
N THR A 509 -12.03 6.36 12.28
CA THR A 509 -13.47 6.62 12.39
C THR A 509 -13.88 7.45 13.59
N ASP A 510 -13.02 7.63 14.59
CA ASP A 510 -13.31 8.46 15.78
C ASP A 510 -13.54 9.94 15.44
N SER A 511 -13.06 10.38 14.29
CA SER A 511 -13.30 11.72 13.74
C SER A 511 -14.67 11.88 13.06
N ILE A 512 -15.34 10.76 12.73
CA ILE A 512 -16.67 10.74 12.10
C ILE A 512 -17.74 10.92 13.18
N LYS A 513 -18.41 12.07 13.16
CA LYS A 513 -19.37 12.43 14.23
C LYS A 513 -20.80 12.04 13.91
N SER A 514 -21.14 11.80 12.66
CA SER A 514 -22.50 11.51 12.22
C SER A 514 -22.70 10.03 11.89
N THR A 515 -23.88 9.52 12.17
CA THR A 515 -24.33 8.20 11.73
C THR A 515 -25.13 8.24 10.42
N GLU A 516 -25.44 9.42 9.90
CA GLU A 516 -26.06 9.60 8.58
C GLU A 516 -25.03 9.30 7.51
N VAL A 517 -25.41 8.51 6.50
CA VAL A 517 -24.54 8.16 5.39
C VAL A 517 -25.23 8.52 4.08
N LYS A 518 -24.48 9.18 3.21
CA LYS A 518 -24.92 9.56 1.86
C LYS A 518 -23.83 9.25 0.86
N VAL A 519 -24.23 8.91 -0.37
CA VAL A 519 -23.31 8.67 -1.47
C VAL A 519 -23.69 9.55 -2.67
N GLU A 520 -22.72 10.25 -3.21
CA GLU A 520 -22.89 11.02 -4.44
C GLU A 520 -22.69 10.11 -5.65
N LEU A 521 -23.67 10.07 -6.55
CA LEU A 521 -23.66 9.27 -7.78
C LEU A 521 -23.81 10.17 -8.99
N GLN A 522 -23.07 9.90 -10.06
CA GLN A 522 -23.20 10.61 -11.35
C GLN A 522 -23.78 9.72 -12.45
N GLN A 523 -23.60 8.42 -12.35
CA GLN A 523 -24.22 7.42 -13.20
C GLN A 523 -24.87 6.37 -12.33
N CYS A 524 -26.11 6.04 -12.61
CA CYS A 524 -26.93 5.07 -11.87
C CYS A 524 -27.36 3.93 -12.78
N SER A 525 -27.41 2.72 -12.24
CA SER A 525 -27.81 1.51 -12.98
C SER A 525 -28.66 0.55 -12.12
N GLY A 526 -29.36 1.11 -11.13
CA GLY A 526 -30.12 0.31 -10.16
C GLY A 526 -29.25 -0.44 -9.16
N GLY A 527 -29.85 -1.33 -8.41
CA GLY A 527 -29.15 -2.17 -7.44
C GLY A 527 -28.81 -1.48 -6.12
N THR A 528 -27.76 -1.90 -5.47
CA THR A 528 -27.36 -1.38 -4.15
C THR A 528 -25.86 -1.17 -4.06
N LEU A 529 -25.45 -0.15 -3.30
CA LEU A 529 -24.10 0.04 -2.78
C LEU A 529 -24.13 -0.22 -1.26
N SER A 530 -23.19 -1.00 -0.74
CA SER A 530 -23.05 -1.22 0.70
C SER A 530 -21.65 -0.88 1.16
N ILE A 531 -21.57 -0.19 2.31
CA ILE A 531 -20.30 0.03 3.00
C ILE A 531 -20.16 -1.09 4.02
N ARG A 532 -19.06 -1.86 3.91
CA ARG A 532 -18.79 -3.02 4.76
C ARG A 532 -17.47 -2.86 5.50
N GLU A 533 -17.34 -3.51 6.66
CA GLU A 533 -16.14 -3.47 7.50
C GLU A 533 -15.28 -4.72 7.25
N GLY A 534 -13.98 -4.53 7.07
CA GLY A 534 -12.94 -5.56 7.10
C GLY A 534 -12.84 -6.46 5.86
N SER A 535 -13.92 -6.64 5.09
CA SER A 535 -13.91 -7.37 3.84
C SER A 535 -15.14 -7.08 2.99
N ALA A 536 -15.13 -7.47 1.71
CA ALA A 536 -16.28 -7.35 0.81
C ALA A 536 -17.51 -8.16 1.28
N SER A 537 -17.32 -9.19 2.09
CA SER A 537 -18.37 -9.98 2.76
C SER A 537 -18.52 -9.66 4.25
N GLY A 538 -17.81 -8.65 4.75
CA GLY A 538 -17.80 -8.27 6.15
C GLY A 538 -19.11 -7.65 6.62
N THR A 539 -19.14 -7.20 7.88
CA THR A 539 -20.32 -6.58 8.48
C THR A 539 -20.79 -5.39 7.66
N GLU A 540 -22.06 -5.39 7.24
CA GLU A 540 -22.66 -4.24 6.56
C GLU A 540 -22.86 -3.11 7.56
N LEU A 541 -22.21 -1.98 7.29
CA LEU A 541 -22.30 -0.78 8.11
C LEU A 541 -23.42 0.13 7.62
N SER A 542 -23.60 0.26 6.32
CA SER A 542 -24.62 1.09 5.69
C SER A 542 -24.94 0.55 4.30
N LYS A 543 -26.18 0.77 3.85
CA LYS A 543 -26.68 0.32 2.55
C LYS A 543 -27.46 1.43 1.86
N CYS A 544 -27.15 1.65 0.59
CA CYS A 544 -27.76 2.64 -0.28
C CYS A 544 -28.51 1.95 -1.42
N THR A 545 -29.75 2.34 -1.67
CA THR A 545 -30.47 1.93 -2.89
C THR A 545 -30.06 2.85 -4.02
N VAL A 546 -29.47 2.30 -5.06
CA VAL A 546 -29.08 3.05 -6.27
C VAL A 546 -30.29 3.22 -7.16
N PRO A 547 -30.65 4.45 -7.60
CA PRO A 547 -31.70 4.67 -8.58
C PRO A 547 -31.43 3.94 -9.90
N SER A 548 -32.47 3.59 -10.66
CA SER A 548 -32.33 3.00 -11.99
C SER A 548 -31.77 3.99 -13.02
N SER A 549 -31.91 5.29 -12.76
CA SER A 549 -31.32 6.36 -13.56
C SER A 549 -30.96 7.56 -12.69
N CYS A 550 -29.92 8.27 -13.06
CA CYS A 550 -29.54 9.59 -12.53
C CYS A 550 -29.68 10.65 -13.62
N ALA A 551 -29.77 11.92 -13.23
CA ALA A 551 -29.72 13.02 -14.19
C ALA A 551 -28.35 13.01 -14.90
N ASN A 552 -28.34 13.04 -16.23
CA ASN A 552 -27.11 12.96 -17.02
C ASN A 552 -26.11 14.06 -16.62
N GLY A 553 -24.92 13.63 -16.20
CA GLY A 553 -23.79 14.50 -15.89
C GLY A 553 -23.87 15.24 -14.54
N ALA A 554 -25.01 15.21 -13.85
CA ALA A 554 -25.16 15.84 -12.53
C ALA A 554 -24.92 14.84 -11.40
N TRP A 555 -24.36 15.32 -10.28
CA TRP A 555 -24.27 14.53 -9.06
C TRP A 555 -25.63 14.41 -8.40
N THR A 556 -26.01 13.18 -8.08
CA THR A 556 -27.24 12.85 -7.35
C THR A 556 -26.82 12.30 -5.98
N GLU A 557 -27.31 12.94 -4.92
CA GLU A 557 -27.09 12.43 -3.55
C GLU A 557 -28.14 11.36 -3.24
N VAL A 558 -27.65 10.22 -2.76
CA VAL A 558 -28.48 9.08 -2.33
C VAL A 558 -28.30 8.87 -0.84
N ASN A 559 -29.40 8.89 -0.08
CA ASN A 559 -29.40 8.57 1.33
C ASN A 559 -29.26 7.06 1.50
N CYS A 560 -28.38 6.67 2.42
CA CYS A 560 -28.17 5.29 2.80
C CYS A 560 -28.79 5.03 4.18
N SER A 561 -28.88 3.77 4.59
CA SER A 561 -29.25 3.44 5.96
C SER A 561 -28.23 4.04 6.93
N ALA A 562 -28.72 4.52 8.09
CA ALA A 562 -27.84 5.04 9.12
C ALA A 562 -26.89 3.94 9.63
N THR A 563 -25.60 4.28 9.80
CA THR A 563 -24.63 3.39 10.43
C THR A 563 -24.68 3.51 11.94
N LYS A 564 -24.16 2.51 12.65
CA LYS A 564 -23.86 2.63 14.08
C LYS A 564 -22.70 3.61 14.26
N LYS A 565 -22.57 4.19 15.47
CA LYS A 565 -21.39 5.00 15.81
C LYS A 565 -20.12 4.14 15.62
N LEU A 566 -19.26 4.58 14.72
CA LEU A 566 -17.99 3.93 14.42
C LEU A 566 -16.93 4.37 15.45
N SER A 567 -15.95 3.52 15.70
CA SER A 567 -14.80 3.83 16.56
C SER A 567 -13.54 3.07 16.12
N GLY A 568 -12.39 3.67 16.38
CA GLY A 568 -11.10 3.11 16.06
C GLY A 568 -10.72 3.24 14.59
N VAL A 569 -9.84 2.38 14.12
CA VAL A 569 -9.41 2.31 12.72
C VAL A 569 -10.12 1.14 12.04
N LYS A 570 -10.64 1.39 10.85
CA LYS A 570 -11.44 0.44 10.09
C LYS A 570 -10.96 0.39 8.63
N ASP A 571 -11.06 -0.79 8.02
CA ASP A 571 -10.99 -0.94 6.58
C ASP A 571 -12.42 -0.95 6.04
N PHE A 572 -12.72 -0.04 5.11
CA PHE A 572 -14.02 0.02 4.46
C PHE A 572 -13.97 -0.62 3.08
N TYR A 573 -15.03 -1.36 2.77
CA TYR A 573 -15.29 -1.95 1.46
C TYR A 573 -16.60 -1.38 0.91
N LEU A 574 -16.51 -0.59 -0.15
CA LEU A 574 -17.69 -0.15 -0.89
C LEU A 574 -18.03 -1.24 -1.91
N THR A 575 -19.10 -1.97 -1.69
CA THR A 575 -19.50 -3.12 -2.52
C THR A 575 -20.73 -2.79 -3.35
N GLY A 576 -20.79 -3.27 -4.61
CA GLY A 576 -21.92 -3.12 -5.51
C GLY A 576 -22.65 -4.44 -5.78
N SER A 577 -24.00 -4.44 -5.79
CA SER A 577 -24.77 -5.61 -6.15
C SER A 577 -26.09 -5.28 -6.89
N GLY A 578 -26.55 -6.20 -7.76
CA GLY A 578 -27.80 -6.06 -8.48
C GLY A 578 -27.86 -4.91 -9.49
N MET A 579 -26.72 -4.40 -9.92
CA MET A 579 -26.60 -3.32 -10.90
C MET A 579 -26.66 -3.88 -12.32
N SER A 580 -27.34 -3.19 -13.22
CA SER A 580 -27.39 -3.55 -14.66
C SER A 580 -26.20 -3.03 -15.47
N GLY A 581 -25.41 -2.11 -14.91
CA GLY A 581 -24.24 -1.50 -15.51
C GLY A 581 -23.28 -0.94 -14.46
N GLU A 582 -22.41 -0.01 -14.85
CA GLU A 582 -21.53 0.69 -13.94
C GLU A 582 -22.28 1.80 -13.18
N VAL A 583 -21.89 2.01 -11.93
CA VAL A 583 -22.29 3.14 -11.10
C VAL A 583 -21.06 4.01 -10.87
N LEU A 584 -21.16 5.32 -11.18
CA LEU A 584 -20.09 6.28 -10.91
C LEU A 584 -20.28 6.90 -9.54
N VAL A 585 -19.31 6.70 -8.66
CA VAL A 585 -19.32 7.14 -7.27
C VAL A 585 -18.38 8.34 -7.10
N GLY A 586 -18.93 9.44 -6.56
CA GLY A 586 -18.17 10.63 -6.16
C GLY A 586 -17.68 10.51 -4.73
N ASN A 587 -18.46 11.01 -3.80
CA ASN A 587 -18.11 11.03 -2.39
C ASN A 587 -19.02 10.15 -1.55
N ILE A 588 -18.46 9.54 -0.52
CA ILE A 588 -19.20 8.93 0.59
C ILE A 588 -19.15 9.94 1.73
N ARG A 589 -20.32 10.43 2.17
CA ARG A 589 -20.45 11.46 3.21
C ARG A 589 -21.06 10.90 4.47
N PHE A 590 -20.55 11.33 5.61
CA PHE A 590 -21.04 11.01 6.94
C PHE A 590 -21.58 12.32 7.58
N GLY A 591 -22.90 12.52 7.52
CA GLY A 591 -23.58 13.69 8.07
C GLY A 591 -24.35 14.54 7.07
N LYS A 592 -25.02 15.58 7.56
CA LYS A 592 -25.73 16.56 6.74
C LYS A 592 -24.73 17.47 6.02
N ILE A 593 -24.92 17.67 4.74
CA ILE A 593 -24.27 18.76 4.03
C ILE A 593 -24.78 20.06 4.66
N ALA A 594 -23.89 20.90 5.19
CA ALA A 594 -24.27 22.24 5.57
C ALA A 594 -24.82 22.94 4.32
N GLU A 595 -26.07 23.35 4.33
CA GLU A 595 -26.60 24.18 3.27
C GLU A 595 -25.70 25.43 3.15
N PRO A 596 -25.34 25.87 1.93
CA PRO A 596 -24.59 27.11 1.78
C PRO A 596 -25.41 28.22 2.45
N PRO A 597 -24.76 29.14 3.18
CA PRO A 597 -25.47 30.22 3.85
C PRO A 597 -26.30 30.97 2.80
N VAL A 598 -27.61 30.92 2.96
CA VAL A 598 -28.53 31.70 2.15
C VAL A 598 -28.19 33.16 2.40
N SER A 599 -27.63 33.85 1.42
CA SER A 599 -27.38 35.28 1.53
C SER A 599 -28.73 35.99 1.60
N SER A 600 -29.22 36.25 2.81
CA SER A 600 -30.35 37.12 3.03
C SER A 600 -29.93 38.56 2.89
N SER A 601 -29.97 39.09 1.65
CA SER A 601 -30.05 40.51 1.43
C SER A 601 -31.51 40.92 1.53
N SER A 602 -31.96 41.37 2.69
CA SER A 602 -33.10 42.26 2.83
C SER A 602 -32.84 43.27 3.94
N VAL A 603 -32.51 44.45 3.48
CA VAL A 603 -32.47 45.68 4.26
C VAL A 603 -33.88 46.06 4.61
N VAL A 604 -34.21 46.21 5.89
CA VAL A 604 -35.36 46.98 6.38
C VAL A 604 -34.86 47.95 7.44
N PRO A 605 -35.22 49.22 7.36
CA PRO A 605 -34.71 50.26 8.25
C PRO A 605 -35.48 50.34 9.58
N PRO A 606 -35.00 51.12 10.57
CA PRO A 606 -35.33 50.97 11.97
C PRO A 606 -36.60 51.72 12.40
N ALA A 607 -37.35 51.20 13.36
CA ALA A 607 -38.31 51.93 14.13
C ALA A 607 -38.01 51.82 15.63
N SER A 608 -38.08 52.93 16.28
CA SER A 608 -37.64 53.32 17.61
C SER A 608 -38.64 52.92 18.75
N SER A 609 -38.02 52.90 19.96
CA SER A 609 -38.58 53.22 21.33
C SER A 609 -39.44 52.14 22.01
N SER A 610 -39.17 51.68 23.18
CA SER A 610 -39.11 52.26 24.52
C SER A 610 -39.22 51.15 25.61
N SER A 611 -38.39 51.26 26.59
CA SER A 611 -38.48 50.99 28.02
C SER A 611 -39.34 49.86 28.59
N ALA A 612 -38.73 48.95 29.31
CA ALA A 612 -38.90 48.67 30.74
C ALA A 612 -38.05 47.47 31.17
N ALA A 613 -37.23 47.62 32.18
CA ALA A 613 -36.67 46.61 33.05
C ALA A 613 -37.60 46.51 34.28
N PRO A 614 -37.36 45.63 35.28
CA PRO A 614 -36.49 44.48 35.39
C PRO A 614 -37.20 43.22 35.98
N GLU A 615 -36.55 42.09 35.96
CA GLU A 615 -36.53 41.22 37.15
C GLU A 615 -35.38 40.20 37.05
N GLU A 616 -34.66 40.14 38.15
CA GLU A 616 -33.52 39.29 38.40
C GLU A 616 -33.91 37.81 38.48
N SER A 617 -33.12 36.93 37.88
CA SER A 617 -32.84 35.65 38.50
C SER A 617 -31.40 35.24 38.25
N SER A 618 -30.67 35.27 39.34
CA SER A 618 -29.29 34.83 39.50
C SER A 618 -29.08 33.40 39.06
N SER A 619 -28.18 33.17 38.13
CA SER A 619 -27.43 31.92 38.06
C SER A 619 -25.95 32.21 38.00
N SER A 620 -25.33 32.03 39.17
CA SER A 620 -23.89 32.10 39.36
C SER A 620 -23.17 31.12 38.47
N ILE A 621 -22.38 31.65 37.54
CA ILE A 621 -21.36 30.85 36.85
C ILE A 621 -20.18 30.74 37.82
N ALA A 622 -20.02 29.60 38.46
CA ALA A 622 -18.81 29.26 39.18
C ALA A 622 -17.75 28.80 38.15
N GLU A 623 -16.67 29.55 38.04
CA GLU A 623 -15.46 29.06 37.39
C GLU A 623 -14.93 27.88 38.18
N VAL A 624 -15.04 26.68 37.59
CA VAL A 624 -14.52 25.46 38.19
C VAL A 624 -13.17 25.16 37.55
N SER A 625 -12.13 25.13 38.38
CA SER A 625 -10.78 24.72 37.97
C SER A 625 -10.79 23.26 37.42
N SER A 626 -10.34 23.10 36.23
CA SER A 626 -10.70 22.07 35.25
C SER A 626 -10.07 20.69 35.39
N SER A 627 -9.52 20.26 36.53
CA SER A 627 -8.79 18.97 36.56
C SER A 627 -9.42 17.82 37.35
N SER A 628 -10.32 18.10 38.27
CA SER A 628 -10.94 17.04 39.11
C SER A 628 -12.35 16.63 38.68
N GLU A 629 -13.12 17.49 38.05
CA GLU A 629 -14.52 17.20 37.72
C GLU A 629 -14.70 16.36 36.42
N ILE A 630 -13.78 16.46 35.46
CA ILE A 630 -13.90 15.67 34.22
C ILE A 630 -13.61 14.18 34.47
N SER A 631 -12.75 13.88 35.46
CA SER A 631 -12.46 12.48 35.83
C SER A 631 -13.61 11.85 36.61
N THR A 632 -14.30 12.63 37.44
CA THR A 632 -15.48 12.18 38.20
C THR A 632 -16.71 12.00 37.30
N ALA A 633 -16.92 12.87 36.33
CA ALA A 633 -18.02 12.76 35.36
C ALA A 633 -17.85 11.53 34.43
N LEU A 634 -16.62 11.20 34.02
CA LEU A 634 -16.35 10.02 33.22
C LEU A 634 -16.51 8.73 34.03
N ALA A 635 -16.10 8.72 35.28
CA ALA A 635 -16.27 7.61 36.20
C ALA A 635 -17.74 7.34 36.52
N GLN A 636 -18.55 8.38 36.74
CA GLN A 636 -19.99 8.27 37.00
C GLN A 636 -20.75 7.75 35.77
N ALA A 637 -20.40 8.17 34.55
CA ALA A 637 -21.06 7.68 33.34
C ALA A 637 -20.76 6.18 33.06
N LYS A 638 -19.62 5.66 33.50
CA LYS A 638 -19.27 4.23 33.37
C LYS A 638 -19.83 3.36 34.51
N SER A 639 -20.08 3.91 35.72
CA SER A 639 -20.59 3.15 36.84
C SER A 639 -22.01 2.61 36.60
N LEU A 640 -22.78 3.23 35.74
CA LEU A 640 -24.15 2.82 35.42
C LEU A 640 -24.26 1.54 34.56
N LYS A 641 -23.16 1.00 34.03
CA LYS A 641 -23.20 -0.20 33.15
C LYS A 641 -22.17 -1.30 33.48
N THR A 642 -21.27 -1.12 34.43
CA THR A 642 -20.09 -2.00 34.57
C THR A 642 -19.95 -2.68 35.94
N GLY A 643 -20.85 -2.50 36.89
CA GLY A 643 -20.80 -3.19 38.20
C GLY A 643 -19.70 -2.68 39.15
N TYR A 644 -19.16 -1.47 38.92
CA TYR A 644 -18.25 -0.80 39.85
C TYR A 644 -18.38 0.71 39.78
N LYS A 645 -18.04 1.39 40.88
CA LYS A 645 -18.00 2.84 41.02
C LYS A 645 -16.55 3.29 41.32
N LEU A 646 -16.08 4.30 40.62
CA LEU A 646 -14.76 4.89 40.84
C LEU A 646 -14.89 6.22 41.58
N THR A 647 -14.16 6.38 42.68
CA THR A 647 -14.04 7.63 43.44
C THR A 647 -12.58 8.10 43.44
N ALA A 648 -12.38 9.43 43.32
CA ALA A 648 -11.06 10.05 43.41
C ALA A 648 -10.94 10.75 44.78
N ASN A 649 -9.76 10.66 45.40
CA ASN A 649 -9.41 11.35 46.64
C ASN A 649 -8.01 11.97 46.55
N ALA A 650 -7.56 12.65 47.58
CA ALA A 650 -6.28 13.33 47.62
C ALA A 650 -5.04 12.37 47.46
N LEU A 651 -5.24 11.08 47.73
CA LEU A 651 -4.19 10.06 47.73
C LEU A 651 -4.19 9.15 46.45
N GLY A 652 -5.25 9.25 45.63
CA GLY A 652 -5.42 8.42 44.44
C GLY A 652 -6.87 8.13 44.09
N TYR A 653 -7.13 6.91 43.67
CA TYR A 653 -8.46 6.46 43.23
C TYR A 653 -8.88 5.22 44.00
N THR A 654 -10.17 5.11 44.26
CA THR A 654 -10.81 3.94 44.91
C THR A 654 -11.90 3.38 44.00
N LEU A 655 -11.81 2.07 43.67
CA LEU A 655 -12.85 1.33 42.98
C LEU A 655 -13.72 0.60 44.02
N HIS A 656 -15.02 0.81 43.96
CA HIS A 656 -16.05 0.09 44.72
C HIS A 656 -16.78 -0.83 43.77
N PHE A 657 -16.79 -2.13 44.06
CA PHE A 657 -17.48 -3.13 43.27
C PHE A 657 -18.86 -3.42 43.83
N ASP A 658 -19.85 -3.58 42.97
CA ASP A 658 -21.23 -3.88 43.39
C ASP A 658 -21.35 -5.27 44.07
N ARG A 659 -20.36 -6.15 43.79
CA ARG A 659 -20.26 -7.47 44.41
C ARG A 659 -18.80 -7.82 44.69
N PRO A 660 -18.47 -8.46 45.84
CA PRO A 660 -17.15 -9.02 46.06
C PRO A 660 -16.82 -10.06 44.98
N GLY A 661 -15.63 -10.01 44.40
CA GLY A 661 -15.22 -10.92 43.32
C GLY A 661 -13.71 -10.90 43.07
N ASN A 662 -13.30 -11.71 42.12
CA ASN A 662 -11.93 -11.73 41.66
C ASN A 662 -11.79 -10.78 40.46
N TYR A 663 -11.06 -9.70 40.63
CA TYR A 663 -10.92 -8.68 39.59
C TYR A 663 -9.46 -8.46 39.24
N GLU A 664 -9.21 -8.20 37.95
CA GLU A 664 -7.97 -7.63 37.49
C GLU A 664 -8.21 -6.20 37.05
N ILE A 665 -7.48 -5.25 37.66
CA ILE A 665 -7.58 -3.83 37.43
C ILE A 665 -6.33 -3.39 36.71
N ILE A 666 -6.51 -2.82 35.52
CA ILE A 666 -5.43 -2.23 34.74
C ILE A 666 -5.69 -0.74 34.64
N VAL A 667 -4.72 0.07 35.04
CA VAL A 667 -4.77 1.53 34.97
C VAL A 667 -3.78 1.99 33.92
N MET A 668 -4.24 2.75 32.96
CA MET A 668 -3.44 3.30 31.89
C MET A 668 -3.58 4.82 31.84
N ASN A 669 -2.52 5.50 31.42
CA ASN A 669 -2.66 6.93 31.09
C ASN A 669 -3.43 7.09 29.75
N PRO A 670 -3.77 8.33 29.33
CA PRO A 670 -4.46 8.56 28.07
C PRO A 670 -3.67 8.12 26.82
N LEU A 671 -2.36 7.88 26.96
CA LEU A 671 -1.47 7.36 25.92
C LEU A 671 -1.46 5.81 25.86
N GLY A 672 -2.30 5.15 26.70
CA GLY A 672 -2.36 3.69 26.76
C GLY A 672 -1.22 3.04 27.54
N GLN A 673 -0.32 3.81 28.14
CA GLN A 673 0.77 3.27 28.95
C GLN A 673 0.24 2.72 30.27
N LEU A 674 0.73 1.54 30.65
CA LEU A 674 0.37 0.92 31.90
C LEU A 674 0.92 1.74 33.09
N MET A 675 0.03 2.26 33.91
CA MET A 675 0.37 3.03 35.11
C MET A 675 0.30 2.16 36.38
N ALA A 676 -0.66 1.25 36.41
CA ALA A 676 -0.79 0.28 37.50
C ALA A 676 -1.55 -0.96 37.05
N ARG A 677 -1.21 -2.11 37.66
CA ARG A 677 -1.95 -3.37 37.53
C ARG A 677 -2.15 -3.96 38.93
N LYS A 678 -3.38 -4.31 39.27
CA LYS A 678 -3.72 -4.90 40.55
C LYS A 678 -4.71 -6.05 40.36
N THR A 679 -4.37 -7.21 40.90
CA THR A 679 -5.31 -8.34 41.01
C THR A 679 -5.85 -8.36 42.42
N VAL A 680 -7.16 -8.45 42.55
CA VAL A 680 -7.87 -8.50 43.83
C VAL A 680 -8.74 -9.74 43.88
N ARG A 681 -8.87 -10.30 45.09
CA ARG A 681 -9.64 -11.53 45.31
C ARG A 681 -10.68 -11.30 46.42
N MET A 682 -11.93 -11.54 46.10
CA MET A 682 -13.07 -11.46 47.05
C MET A 682 -13.17 -10.10 47.78
N GLU A 683 -12.74 -9.01 47.16
CA GLU A 683 -12.80 -7.66 47.69
C GLU A 683 -13.97 -6.88 47.06
N SER A 684 -14.60 -5.98 47.82
CA SER A 684 -15.64 -5.05 47.36
C SER A 684 -15.09 -3.64 47.12
N GLU A 685 -13.86 -3.39 47.55
CA GLU A 685 -13.23 -2.07 47.41
C GLU A 685 -11.70 -2.22 47.17
N VAL A 686 -11.15 -1.41 46.29
CA VAL A 686 -9.72 -1.40 46.00
C VAL A 686 -9.21 0.02 45.88
N SER A 687 -8.20 0.34 46.67
CA SER A 687 -7.51 1.64 46.59
C SER A 687 -6.29 1.54 45.70
N LEU A 688 -6.12 2.52 44.82
CA LEU A 688 -4.98 2.70 43.90
C LEU A 688 -4.29 4.03 44.25
N GLN A 689 -3.23 3.92 45.04
CA GLN A 689 -2.42 5.05 45.51
C GLN A 689 -1.15 5.25 44.65
N GLY A 690 -0.57 6.44 44.70
CA GLY A 690 0.71 6.72 44.04
C GLY A 690 0.63 6.99 42.54
N LEU A 691 -0.56 7.11 41.97
CA LEU A 691 -0.72 7.54 40.58
C LEU A 691 -0.44 9.04 40.48
N PRO A 692 0.43 9.50 39.58
CA PRO A 692 0.68 10.92 39.33
C PRO A 692 -0.62 11.66 38.99
N LYS A 693 -0.69 12.97 39.25
CA LYS A 693 -1.87 13.76 38.86
C LYS A 693 -2.06 13.67 37.35
N GLY A 694 -3.22 13.20 36.90
CA GLY A 694 -3.51 13.03 35.47
C GLY A 694 -4.86 12.40 35.19
N LYS A 695 -5.14 12.22 33.92
CA LYS A 695 -6.31 11.46 33.43
C LYS A 695 -5.92 9.99 33.28
N TYR A 696 -6.79 9.07 33.65
CA TYR A 696 -6.51 7.64 33.59
C TYR A 696 -7.69 6.88 32.98
N ILE A 697 -7.36 5.75 32.34
CA ILE A 697 -8.30 4.75 31.85
C ILE A 697 -8.22 3.55 32.79
N PHE A 698 -9.35 3.15 33.36
CA PHE A 698 -9.48 1.98 34.21
C PHE A 698 -10.15 0.85 33.43
N LYS A 699 -9.45 -0.26 33.25
CA LYS A 699 -10.00 -1.49 32.71
C LYS A 699 -10.13 -2.49 33.83
N VAL A 700 -11.36 -2.90 34.12
CA VAL A 700 -11.67 -3.89 35.15
C VAL A 700 -12.21 -5.14 34.46
N MET A 701 -11.57 -6.26 34.73
CA MET A 701 -11.95 -7.56 34.19
C MET A 701 -12.29 -8.50 35.35
N ASN A 702 -13.42 -9.17 35.25
CA ASN A 702 -13.80 -10.25 36.17
C ASN A 702 -12.96 -11.50 35.79
N ARG A 703 -12.35 -12.16 36.77
CA ARG A 703 -11.55 -13.39 36.57
C ARG A 703 -12.27 -14.62 37.09
#